data_52bda2213a3ffb91d5f9066ec0082d75
#
_entry.id   52bda2213a3ffb91d5f9066ec0082d75
#
_cell.length_a   1.000
_cell.length_b   1.000
_cell.length_c   1.000
_cell.angle_alpha   90.00
_cell.angle_beta   90.00
_cell.angle_gamma   90.00
#
_symmetry.space_group_name_H-M   'P 1'
#
loop_
_entity.id
_entity.type
_entity.pdbx_description
1 polymer ?
#
loop_
_entity_poly.entity_id
_entity_poly.type
_entity_poly.pdbx_seq_one_letter_code
_entity_poly.pdbx_strand_id
1 'polypeptide(L)'
;MKFEHLIISLLTVTLLGCAEGGTGGTGAVITPLPTSNTISGNASKGPLRNGSTVRVSRLNTDGSVASTLTQASITSDAGEFTFDIDDSESNVIIETTGQYFSEVRGDIEGDITLSSIVEINGNNESHNTNLLTTLTRLRIQALMNDGITIQTAISTAESELLAALSPLLPTLNSPSRFAGSVLISRRQQNSDLDSNAYLLALSSIFDQLAQSRALANDDSAAANMAQLIESVANDLAINGELTNSTVMSELINAMTELNPDQVLLNLFRLDSEQESTANASDLSACEVLLGELTCADDSDQNQNITSVIANLNKFLDSDRDGTVNSLDTDDDNDGILDTEDTRPYSERSLVPVGSAAVFESYIKNGLSEWAGVQSTTAVSMLDAPLASDAIAVSSPESFSEINVQVAGVDEADLTRFDGRYFYTARDNKISVLAADNSAPSTSLINTIVLGDSASISGLYLVDDDASDKRLAMLANDYQYQWRPDEVVPWHWTNGTTRLSLYDIEQPESASEITTVNIEGYLIDSRRIGNLLYLITRSTPTLAGFIPYPATSEDRASNQQAINNADINDLLPKYTDGVGATNNLVSEQNCLVPNAESSSLRSPSIVTISAINLQDASDINSVCMAESVFATYVSLDSMYLVSNQYPISRQIDFFAGFEIIDIHKFTFTDLGPAYAGSGRLNGGFSTGNPAYRMGEHNGRLAVITSETFNSGHKITLLEQGENFNLVEVGHLPNAEKPAAIGKEGEMIYSTRIIGDRAYIVTFLTTDPVYVIDLLNLEILGELEIPGYSSYLHPISDDLLLGIGKSAIVEDGVAYFQGMKIQLFDISDPAVPVSASEVEIGFRGTDSVLSYDPHAFTYLPDPETGLDKFALPIDVHGTEEDPEATASTFYPFDSTGLYLFELDTNGATITSKGAITHQLETCSVTGDRGFLADDAVHFFSKGKVLSAPWASPNQVSTLTLSTDEGDCYFF
;
A
#
# COMPACT_ATOMS: atom_id res chain seq x y z
N MET A 1 17.59 47.28 -16.28
CA MET A 1 17.87 48.40 -15.36
C MET A 1 18.52 47.70 -14.17
N LYS A 2 19.85 47.63 -14.04
CA LYS A 2 20.79 48.61 -13.41
C LYS A 2 20.30 48.99 -12.01
N PHE A 3 20.99 48.73 -10.91
CA PHE A 3 22.36 49.05 -10.48
C PHE A 3 22.65 48.23 -9.19
N GLU A 4 23.76 47.51 -9.04
CA GLU A 4 25.11 47.88 -8.61
C GLU A 4 25.28 48.14 -7.07
N HIS A 5 26.16 47.31 -6.53
CA HIS A 5 27.33 47.54 -5.68
C HIS A 5 27.20 48.12 -4.26
N LEU A 6 27.87 47.49 -3.30
CA LEU A 6 28.97 48.06 -2.51
C LEU A 6 29.51 47.00 -1.48
N ILE A 7 30.70 46.47 -1.68
CA ILE A 7 32.05 46.87 -1.13
C ILE A 7 32.39 46.38 0.27
N ILE A 8 33.34 45.50 0.26
CA ILE A 8 34.37 45.03 1.21
C ILE A 8 34.92 46.10 2.16
N SER A 9 35.19 45.70 3.43
CA SER A 9 36.19 46.40 4.25
C SER A 9 37.05 45.38 5.03
N LEU A 10 38.26 45.24 4.58
CA LEU A 10 39.40 44.57 5.21
C LEU A 10 39.97 45.48 6.28
N LEU A 11 40.24 44.97 7.48
CA LEU A 11 41.06 45.69 8.45
C LEU A 11 42.32 44.90 8.82
N THR A 12 43.42 45.30 8.22
CA THR A 12 44.79 44.92 8.60
C THR A 12 45.26 45.82 9.74
N VAL A 13 45.75 45.22 10.80
CA VAL A 13 46.48 45.95 11.84
C VAL A 13 47.96 45.57 11.74
N THR A 14 48.76 46.55 11.40
CA THR A 14 50.25 46.48 11.34
C THR A 14 50.80 46.85 12.72
N LEU A 15 51.67 46.02 13.27
CA LEU A 15 52.55 46.32 14.38
C LEU A 15 53.73 47.20 13.91
N LEU A 16 53.96 48.29 14.60
CA LEU A 16 55.29 48.93 14.59
C LEU A 16 55.84 48.98 16.03
N GLY A 17 57.00 48.39 16.17
CA GLY A 17 57.75 48.41 17.41
C GLY A 17 58.56 49.67 17.63
N CYS A 18 58.94 49.91 18.86
CA CYS A 18 60.12 50.72 19.28
C CYS A 18 60.75 50.08 20.48
N ALA A 19 62.04 49.88 20.39
CA ALA A 19 62.92 49.40 21.42
C ALA A 19 63.46 50.59 22.22
N GLU A 20 63.69 50.35 23.52
CA GLU A 20 64.90 50.73 24.24
C GLU A 20 64.86 50.26 25.70
N GLY A 21 65.71 49.39 26.11
CA GLY A 21 66.84 49.54 26.87
C GLY A 21 66.68 49.52 28.44
N GLY A 22 67.20 48.41 29.07
CA GLY A 22 67.35 48.46 30.50
C GLY A 22 67.58 47.12 31.17
N THR A 23 68.83 46.84 31.42
CA THR A 23 69.54 45.77 32.16
C THR A 23 68.79 45.15 33.38
N GLY A 24 68.94 43.84 33.50
CA GLY A 24 69.21 43.19 34.80
C GLY A 24 68.22 42.13 35.28
N GLY A 25 68.56 40.89 35.27
CA GLY A 25 68.30 39.96 36.33
C GLY A 25 67.38 38.81 36.18
N THR A 26 67.95 37.65 36.32
CA THR A 26 67.41 36.33 36.68
C THR A 26 66.56 35.57 35.65
N GLY A 27 67.19 34.51 35.18
CA GLY A 27 66.58 33.52 34.30
C GLY A 27 65.30 32.93 34.95
N ALA A 28 64.17 33.23 34.35
CA ALA A 28 63.00 32.40 34.49
C ALA A 28 63.23 31.22 33.56
N VAL A 29 63.25 30.03 34.10
CA VAL A 29 63.09 28.78 33.38
C VAL A 29 61.76 28.84 32.69
N ILE A 30 61.76 29.05 31.36
CA ILE A 30 60.58 28.83 30.54
C ILE A 30 60.34 27.32 30.59
N THR A 31 59.47 26.84 31.45
CA THR A 31 58.86 25.54 31.26
C THR A 31 58.16 25.56 29.89
N PRO A 32 58.50 24.65 28.97
CA PRO A 32 57.71 24.56 27.74
C PRO A 32 56.23 24.40 28.12
N LEU A 33 55.31 25.08 27.44
CA LEU A 33 53.91 24.74 27.51
C LEU A 33 53.80 23.24 27.20
N PRO A 34 53.03 22.48 28.00
CA PRO A 34 52.81 21.10 27.64
C PRO A 34 52.18 21.09 26.23
N THR A 35 52.84 20.36 25.33
CA THR A 35 52.33 20.10 24.00
C THR A 35 51.22 19.06 24.18
N SER A 36 50.02 19.32 23.66
CA SER A 36 48.92 18.41 23.66
C SER A 36 48.56 17.98 22.23
N ASN A 37 48.20 16.72 22.06
CA ASN A 37 47.67 16.16 20.82
C ASN A 37 46.14 16.30 20.84
N THR A 38 45.61 16.89 19.81
CA THR A 38 44.15 16.91 19.57
C THR A 38 43.74 15.64 18.79
N ILE A 39 42.81 14.89 19.35
CA ILE A 39 42.27 13.66 18.78
C ILE A 39 40.81 13.84 18.50
N SER A 40 40.35 13.39 17.34
CA SER A 40 38.93 13.38 16.93
C SER A 40 38.43 11.97 16.70
N GLY A 41 37.12 11.78 16.60
CA GLY A 41 36.50 10.51 16.25
C GLY A 41 34.97 10.58 16.24
N ASN A 42 34.39 9.47 15.85
CA ASN A 42 32.95 9.23 15.85
C ASN A 42 32.65 8.00 16.71
N ALA A 43 31.51 8.08 17.42
CA ALA A 43 30.97 6.97 18.21
C ALA A 43 29.74 6.40 17.50
N SER A 44 29.84 5.14 17.00
CA SER A 44 28.84 4.55 16.10
C SER A 44 28.57 3.07 16.39
N LYS A 45 27.37 2.83 16.94
CA LYS A 45 26.59 1.58 16.84
C LYS A 45 25.24 2.01 16.21
N GLY A 46 24.75 2.64 15.59
CA GLY A 46 24.07 3.85 15.30
C GLY A 46 24.78 5.02 16.02
N PRO A 47 24.79 6.22 15.47
CA PRO A 47 25.53 7.29 16.11
C PRO A 47 25.02 7.55 17.53
N LEU A 48 25.94 7.74 18.47
CA LEU A 48 25.59 8.15 19.81
C LEU A 48 25.18 9.63 19.80
N ARG A 49 24.16 9.96 20.58
CA ARG A 49 23.53 11.29 20.60
C ARG A 49 24.41 12.36 21.23
N ASN A 50 24.18 13.59 20.80
CA ASN A 50 24.81 14.79 21.35
C ASN A 50 24.66 14.84 22.88
N GLY A 51 25.74 15.16 23.57
CA GLY A 51 25.81 15.19 25.04
C GLY A 51 26.21 13.86 25.69
N SER A 52 26.33 12.76 24.93
CA SER A 52 26.89 11.50 25.43
C SER A 52 28.33 11.71 25.92
N THR A 53 28.75 10.90 26.91
CA THR A 53 30.05 11.10 27.56
C THR A 53 31.17 10.39 26.82
N VAL A 54 32.32 11.05 26.70
CA VAL A 54 33.58 10.47 26.19
C VAL A 54 34.59 10.44 27.34
N ARG A 55 35.08 9.29 27.70
CA ARG A 55 36.11 9.11 28.72
C ARG A 55 37.37 8.50 28.10
N VAL A 56 38.51 9.10 28.31
CA VAL A 56 39.79 8.62 27.83
C VAL A 56 40.64 8.24 29.04
N SER A 57 41.11 7.01 29.08
CA SER A 57 41.94 6.51 30.15
C SER A 57 43.26 5.96 29.65
N ARG A 58 44.34 6.08 30.44
CA ARG A 58 45.63 5.47 30.14
C ARG A 58 45.52 3.95 30.19
N LEU A 59 46.16 3.30 29.22
CA LEU A 59 46.32 1.86 29.18
C LEU A 59 47.78 1.48 29.54
N ASN A 60 47.94 0.59 30.50
CA ASN A 60 49.26 0.04 30.85
C ASN A 60 49.72 -0.94 29.78
N THR A 61 51.01 -1.26 29.79
CA THR A 61 51.61 -2.23 28.84
C THR A 61 51.05 -3.64 29.00
N ASP A 62 50.46 -3.98 30.12
CA ASP A 62 49.77 -5.24 30.38
C ASP A 62 48.26 -5.22 30.00
N GLY A 63 47.80 -4.17 29.33
CA GLY A 63 46.41 -4.01 28.94
C GLY A 63 45.46 -3.59 30.07
N SER A 64 45.92 -3.38 31.29
CA SER A 64 45.07 -2.90 32.39
C SER A 64 44.81 -1.42 32.27
N VAL A 65 43.58 -1.01 32.61
CA VAL A 65 43.15 0.39 32.60
C VAL A 65 43.70 1.08 33.84
N ALA A 66 44.45 2.21 33.65
CA ALA A 66 45.04 2.96 34.73
C ALA A 66 44.12 4.17 35.12
N SER A 67 44.62 5.38 35.01
CA SER A 67 43.86 6.61 35.38
C SER A 67 43.12 7.20 34.20
N THR A 68 41.97 7.82 34.48
CA THR A 68 41.33 8.69 33.48
C THR A 68 42.24 9.89 33.20
N LEU A 69 42.49 10.16 31.94
CA LEU A 69 43.31 11.26 31.46
C LEU A 69 42.48 12.52 31.16
N THR A 70 41.38 12.33 30.44
CA THR A 70 40.45 13.40 30.07
C THR A 70 39.04 12.93 29.93
N GLN A 71 38.09 13.87 29.96
CA GLN A 71 36.68 13.62 29.63
C GLN A 71 36.20 14.70 28.67
N ALA A 72 35.39 14.29 27.70
CA ALA A 72 34.74 15.16 26.75
C ALA A 72 33.28 14.73 26.58
N SER A 73 32.55 15.35 25.67
CA SER A 73 31.20 14.94 25.27
C SER A 73 31.12 14.86 23.77
N ILE A 74 30.21 14.02 23.30
CA ILE A 74 29.80 13.99 21.88
C ILE A 74 29.15 15.34 21.55
N THR A 75 29.52 15.92 20.43
CA THR A 75 29.21 17.31 20.06
C THR A 75 28.13 17.43 18.99
N SER A 76 27.74 16.31 18.37
CA SER A 76 26.67 16.25 17.36
C SER A 76 25.93 14.91 17.44
N ASP A 77 24.73 14.87 16.88
CA ASP A 77 23.95 13.62 16.75
C ASP A 77 24.51 12.67 15.70
N ALA A 78 25.59 13.05 14.99
CA ALA A 78 26.41 12.15 14.17
C ALA A 78 27.48 11.38 14.96
N GLY A 79 27.50 11.52 16.30
CA GLY A 79 28.46 10.82 17.17
C GLY A 79 29.83 11.46 17.24
N GLU A 80 30.05 12.68 16.74
CA GLU A 80 31.34 13.34 16.67
C GLU A 80 31.87 13.77 18.05
N PHE A 81 33.16 13.54 18.30
CA PHE A 81 33.86 14.01 19.51
C PHE A 81 35.27 14.47 19.18
N THR A 82 35.78 15.34 20.09
CA THR A 82 37.18 15.81 20.06
C THR A 82 37.65 15.96 21.50
N PHE A 83 38.90 15.60 21.76
CA PHE A 83 39.55 15.82 23.05
C PHE A 83 41.04 16.08 22.89
N ASP A 84 41.64 16.73 23.89
CA ASP A 84 43.08 16.96 23.97
C ASP A 84 43.72 16.00 24.99
N ILE A 85 44.90 15.51 24.69
CA ILE A 85 45.68 14.61 25.53
C ILE A 85 47.16 15.04 25.52
N ASP A 86 47.86 14.85 26.63
CA ASP A 86 49.30 15.15 26.76
C ASP A 86 50.10 14.32 25.76
N ASP A 87 51.03 14.93 25.07
CA ASP A 87 51.85 14.29 24.05
C ASP A 87 52.80 13.12 24.55
N SER A 88 52.90 13.02 25.88
CA SER A 88 53.58 11.90 26.53
C SER A 88 52.72 10.63 26.65
N GLU A 89 51.43 10.72 26.36
CA GLU A 89 50.50 9.62 26.42
C GLU A 89 50.34 8.95 25.02
N SER A 90 50.61 7.64 24.92
CA SER A 90 50.54 6.95 23.64
C SER A 90 49.49 5.84 23.62
N ASN A 91 49.31 5.12 24.75
CA ASN A 91 48.40 4.00 24.80
C ASN A 91 47.15 4.37 25.61
N VAL A 92 46.00 4.42 24.98
CA VAL A 92 44.76 4.82 25.62
C VAL A 92 43.59 3.91 25.26
N ILE A 93 42.61 3.89 26.13
CA ILE A 93 41.27 3.40 25.84
C ILE A 93 40.31 4.59 25.81
N ILE A 94 39.53 4.68 24.76
CA ILE A 94 38.46 5.65 24.57
C ILE A 94 37.16 4.89 24.82
N GLU A 95 36.34 5.38 25.74
CA GLU A 95 35.01 4.86 26.05
C GLU A 95 33.97 5.94 25.82
N THR A 96 32.93 5.62 25.05
CA THR A 96 31.80 6.53 24.78
C THR A 96 30.52 5.90 25.30
N THR A 97 29.75 6.64 26.09
CA THR A 97 28.52 6.13 26.73
C THR A 97 27.36 7.08 26.50
N GLY A 98 26.25 6.58 26.03
CA GLY A 98 25.02 7.38 25.81
C GLY A 98 24.00 6.63 24.97
N GLN A 99 22.90 7.35 24.70
CA GLN A 99 21.83 6.86 23.84
C GLN A 99 22.32 6.73 22.39
N TYR A 100 21.84 5.71 21.69
CA TYR A 100 22.17 5.47 20.29
C TYR A 100 20.93 5.46 19.40
N PHE A 101 21.13 5.71 18.12
CA PHE A 101 20.11 5.56 17.10
C PHE A 101 20.07 4.09 16.64
N SER A 102 18.87 3.47 16.62
CA SER A 102 18.64 2.14 16.08
C SER A 102 18.49 2.22 14.56
N GLU A 103 19.38 1.58 13.82
CA GLU A 103 19.32 1.51 12.36
C GLU A 103 18.13 0.66 11.89
N VAL A 104 17.73 -0.33 12.70
CA VAL A 104 16.62 -1.24 12.39
C VAL A 104 15.28 -0.59 12.65
N ARG A 105 15.13 0.18 13.74
CA ARG A 105 13.86 0.79 14.14
C ARG A 105 13.70 2.25 13.72
N GLY A 106 14.80 2.97 13.54
CA GLY A 106 14.77 4.39 13.30
C GLY A 106 14.50 5.26 14.55
N ASP A 107 14.61 4.69 15.75
CA ASP A 107 14.33 5.32 17.03
C ASP A 107 15.61 5.52 17.86
N ILE A 108 15.51 6.37 18.90
CA ILE A 108 16.58 6.54 19.89
C ILE A 108 16.39 5.50 20.99
N GLU A 109 17.39 4.64 21.15
CA GLU A 109 17.44 3.63 22.17
C GLU A 109 18.19 4.11 23.44
N GLY A 110 18.15 3.29 24.49
CA GLY A 110 18.79 3.58 25.76
C GLY A 110 20.33 3.60 25.69
N ASP A 111 20.98 3.80 26.83
CA ASP A 111 22.43 3.95 26.91
C ASP A 111 23.18 2.66 26.64
N ILE A 112 24.18 2.73 25.75
CA ILE A 112 25.23 1.69 25.56
C ILE A 112 26.61 2.31 25.76
N THR A 113 27.61 1.44 25.95
CA THR A 113 29.02 1.85 26.01
C THR A 113 29.80 1.18 24.88
N LEU A 114 30.42 2.03 24.04
CA LEU A 114 31.37 1.62 23.00
C LEU A 114 32.79 1.94 23.45
N SER A 115 33.75 1.20 22.95
CA SER A 115 35.15 1.39 23.33
C SER A 115 36.11 1.10 22.20
N SER A 116 37.26 1.79 22.23
CA SER A 116 38.37 1.55 21.30
C SER A 116 39.71 1.63 22.06
N ILE A 117 40.59 0.65 21.85
CA ILE A 117 41.98 0.69 22.32
C ILE A 117 42.85 1.18 21.15
N VAL A 118 43.60 2.26 21.39
CA VAL A 118 44.36 2.92 20.34
C VAL A 118 45.77 3.31 20.83
N GLU A 119 46.75 3.32 19.89
CA GLU A 119 48.04 3.91 20.08
C GLU A 119 48.08 5.27 19.38
N ILE A 120 48.29 6.35 20.13
CA ILE A 120 48.38 7.70 19.61
C ILE A 120 49.82 8.01 19.24
N ASN A 121 50.05 8.33 17.96
CA ASN A 121 51.40 8.55 17.41
C ASN A 121 51.66 10.01 17.00
N GLY A 122 50.63 10.89 17.12
CA GLY A 122 50.76 12.30 16.70
C GLY A 122 49.53 13.15 17.00
N ASN A 123 49.57 14.38 16.50
CA ASN A 123 48.47 15.34 16.62
C ASN A 123 47.51 15.24 15.43
N ASN A 124 46.22 15.56 15.67
CA ASN A 124 45.13 15.53 14.68
C ASN A 124 44.89 14.12 14.09
N GLU A 125 45.02 13.10 14.91
CA GLU A 125 44.60 11.73 14.53
C GLU A 125 43.10 11.57 14.72
N SER A 126 42.51 10.64 13.93
CA SER A 126 41.10 10.25 14.07
C SER A 126 41.00 8.80 14.50
N HIS A 127 40.27 8.55 15.59
CA HIS A 127 40.03 7.24 16.15
C HIS A 127 38.55 7.09 16.57
N ASN A 128 37.84 6.20 15.91
CA ASN A 128 36.42 5.96 16.18
C ASN A 128 36.22 4.92 17.27
N THR A 129 35.08 5.04 17.96
CA THR A 129 34.55 3.96 18.81
C THR A 129 33.33 3.38 18.12
N ASN A 130 33.33 2.07 17.86
CA ASN A 130 32.24 1.39 17.17
C ASN A 130 32.05 -0.03 17.70
N LEU A 131 31.09 -0.76 17.13
CA LEU A 131 30.82 -2.14 17.55
C LEU A 131 32.05 -3.05 17.37
N LEU A 132 32.75 -2.96 16.24
CA LEU A 132 33.94 -3.80 15.95
C LEU A 132 35.08 -3.55 16.96
N THR A 133 35.38 -2.27 17.24
CA THR A 133 36.41 -1.91 18.23
C THR A 133 36.03 -2.33 19.64
N THR A 134 34.73 -2.33 19.97
CA THR A 134 34.20 -2.71 21.27
C THR A 134 34.32 -4.23 21.48
N LEU A 135 33.95 -5.03 20.46
CA LEU A 135 34.04 -6.49 20.53
C LEU A 135 35.47 -6.99 20.71
N THR A 136 36.47 -6.33 20.08
CA THR A 136 37.89 -6.74 20.20
C THR A 136 38.58 -6.28 21.48
N ARG A 137 37.97 -5.33 22.23
CA ARG A 137 38.62 -4.71 23.41
C ARG A 137 39.20 -5.72 24.41
N LEU A 138 38.41 -6.67 24.86
CA LEU A 138 38.84 -7.67 25.88
C LEU A 138 39.92 -8.61 25.34
N ARG A 139 39.88 -8.97 24.08
CA ARG A 139 40.90 -9.77 23.42
C ARG A 139 42.24 -9.03 23.32
N ILE A 140 42.23 -7.76 22.93
CA ILE A 140 43.41 -6.88 22.90
C ILE A 140 44.06 -6.85 24.31
N GLN A 141 43.28 -6.63 25.37
CA GLN A 141 43.75 -6.59 26.73
C GLN A 141 44.35 -7.93 27.18
N ALA A 142 43.72 -9.07 26.79
CA ALA A 142 44.26 -10.40 27.09
C ALA A 142 45.62 -10.64 26.39
N LEU A 143 45.74 -10.29 25.13
CA LEU A 143 46.97 -10.40 24.37
C LEU A 143 48.09 -9.50 24.94
N MET A 144 47.74 -8.28 25.34
CA MET A 144 48.72 -7.39 26.02
C MET A 144 49.17 -7.93 27.37
N ASN A 145 48.25 -8.55 28.15
CA ASN A 145 48.59 -9.22 29.42
C ASN A 145 49.55 -10.41 29.19
N ASP A 146 49.50 -11.04 28.03
CA ASP A 146 50.40 -12.09 27.61
C ASP A 146 51.74 -11.55 27.05
N GLY A 147 51.93 -10.25 27.11
CA GLY A 147 53.15 -9.56 26.70
C GLY A 147 53.25 -9.19 25.24
N ILE A 148 52.18 -9.23 24.48
CA ILE A 148 52.09 -8.78 23.07
C ILE A 148 52.06 -7.25 23.03
N THR A 149 52.71 -6.64 22.06
CA THR A 149 52.69 -5.19 21.89
C THR A 149 51.29 -4.75 21.42
N ILE A 150 50.87 -3.53 21.79
CA ILE A 150 49.54 -2.98 21.49
C ILE A 150 49.19 -3.08 19.99
N GLN A 151 50.10 -2.71 19.09
CA GLN A 151 49.88 -2.80 17.64
C GLN A 151 49.62 -4.24 17.16
N THR A 152 50.43 -5.18 17.66
CA THR A 152 50.26 -6.59 17.33
C THR A 152 49.01 -7.17 17.97
N ALA A 153 48.69 -6.76 19.20
CA ALA A 153 47.49 -7.21 19.89
C ALA A 153 46.22 -6.71 19.16
N ILE A 154 46.18 -5.43 18.69
CA ILE A 154 45.08 -4.88 17.90
C ILE A 154 44.91 -5.69 16.60
N SER A 155 45.96 -5.81 15.78
CA SER A 155 45.87 -6.49 14.48
C SER A 155 45.53 -7.99 14.62
N THR A 156 45.98 -8.63 15.67
CA THR A 156 45.63 -10.05 15.99
C THR A 156 44.16 -10.17 16.35
N ALA A 157 43.65 -9.34 17.27
CA ALA A 157 42.26 -9.38 17.70
C ALA A 157 41.30 -9.03 16.59
N GLU A 158 41.65 -8.06 15.72
CA GLU A 158 40.87 -7.72 14.52
C GLU A 158 40.77 -8.91 13.56
N SER A 159 41.89 -9.58 13.27
CA SER A 159 41.93 -10.76 12.40
C SER A 159 41.15 -11.95 12.96
N GLU A 160 41.27 -12.18 14.30
CA GLU A 160 40.54 -13.24 15.00
C GLU A 160 39.01 -12.97 14.97
N LEU A 161 38.55 -11.74 15.22
CA LEU A 161 37.12 -11.41 15.13
C LEU A 161 36.60 -11.60 13.71
N LEU A 162 37.32 -11.16 12.67
CA LEU A 162 36.91 -11.37 11.29
C LEU A 162 36.81 -12.86 10.93
N ALA A 163 37.76 -13.65 11.38
CA ALA A 163 37.72 -15.11 11.17
C ALA A 163 36.52 -15.76 11.91
N ALA A 164 36.20 -15.27 13.11
CA ALA A 164 35.09 -15.78 13.93
C ALA A 164 33.70 -15.35 13.36
N LEU A 165 33.61 -14.19 12.69
CA LEU A 165 32.39 -13.70 12.05
C LEU A 165 32.26 -14.13 10.58
N SER A 166 33.26 -14.83 10.01
CA SER A 166 33.18 -15.27 8.62
C SER A 166 32.00 -16.20 8.28
N PRO A 167 31.45 -17.01 9.20
CA PRO A 167 30.21 -17.74 8.90
C PRO A 167 28.98 -16.85 8.82
N LEU A 168 28.99 -15.69 9.49
CA LEU A 168 27.89 -14.72 9.47
C LEU A 168 27.96 -13.79 8.26
N LEU A 169 29.17 -13.40 7.81
CA LEU A 169 29.40 -12.43 6.75
C LEU A 169 30.47 -12.95 5.76
N PRO A 170 30.22 -14.08 5.05
CA PRO A 170 31.25 -14.80 4.29
C PRO A 170 31.76 -14.06 3.05
N THR A 171 31.02 -13.15 2.49
CA THR A 171 31.27 -12.52 1.18
C THR A 171 31.67 -11.04 1.27
N LEU A 172 31.65 -10.43 2.49
CA LEU A 172 32.11 -9.05 2.68
C LEU A 172 33.63 -8.92 2.66
N ASN A 173 34.10 -7.91 1.99
CA ASN A 173 35.49 -7.52 2.10
C ASN A 173 35.80 -7.10 3.53
N SER A 174 36.83 -7.70 4.12
CA SER A 174 37.20 -7.42 5.50
C SER A 174 37.64 -5.97 5.68
N PRO A 175 37.20 -5.28 6.76
CA PRO A 175 37.66 -3.95 7.08
C PRO A 175 39.18 -3.85 7.14
N SER A 176 39.74 -2.81 6.55
CA SER A 176 41.17 -2.57 6.57
C SER A 176 41.67 -2.18 7.98
N ARG A 177 40.79 -1.55 8.77
CA ARG A 177 41.04 -1.09 10.15
C ARG A 177 39.74 -0.76 10.87
N PHE A 178 39.47 -1.35 12.03
CA PHE A 178 38.23 -1.16 12.78
C PHE A 178 38.03 0.26 13.32
N ALA A 179 39.09 0.88 13.84
CA ALA A 179 39.06 2.25 14.33
C ALA A 179 38.93 3.32 13.23
N GLY A 180 39.00 2.92 11.96
CA GLY A 180 38.76 3.77 10.81
C GLY A 180 37.33 3.66 10.25
N SER A 181 36.57 2.61 10.61
CA SER A 181 35.22 2.36 10.13
C SER A 181 34.23 3.29 10.84
N VAL A 182 33.28 3.84 10.08
CA VAL A 182 32.21 4.71 10.55
C VAL A 182 30.89 4.24 9.94
N LEU A 183 29.78 4.45 10.62
CA LEU A 183 28.47 4.36 9.98
C LEU A 183 28.30 5.57 9.05
N ILE A 184 27.87 5.30 7.83
CA ILE A 184 27.80 6.29 6.76
C ILE A 184 26.78 7.36 7.07
N SER A 185 27.17 8.63 6.88
CA SER A 185 26.25 9.74 6.67
C SER A 185 26.45 10.33 5.28
N ARG A 186 25.46 11.01 4.72
CA ARG A 186 25.53 11.71 3.42
C ARG A 186 26.70 12.69 3.32
N ARG A 187 27.24 13.14 4.46
CA ARG A 187 28.26 14.19 4.56
C ARG A 187 29.71 13.70 4.56
N GLN A 188 29.93 12.41 4.73
CA GLN A 188 31.28 11.86 4.76
C GLN A 188 31.77 11.51 3.37
N GLN A 189 32.45 12.43 2.74
CA GLN A 189 33.33 12.19 1.59
C GLN A 189 34.51 11.33 2.03
N ASN A 190 34.37 10.03 2.13
CA ASN A 190 35.48 9.09 2.10
C ASN A 190 35.00 7.67 2.43
N SER A 191 35.35 6.67 1.75
CA SER A 191 36.50 6.19 1.10
C SER A 191 36.81 4.71 1.40
N ASP A 192 36.37 4.11 2.48
CA ASP A 192 36.42 2.66 2.69
C ASP A 192 34.98 2.14 2.80
N LEU A 193 34.33 2.08 1.65
CA LEU A 193 32.94 1.64 1.54
C LEU A 193 32.76 0.22 2.06
N ASP A 194 33.73 -0.66 1.84
CA ASP A 194 33.68 -2.05 2.30
C ASP A 194 33.73 -2.15 3.84
N SER A 195 34.63 -1.39 4.48
CA SER A 195 34.73 -1.37 5.95
C SER A 195 33.46 -0.79 6.59
N ASN A 196 32.85 0.22 5.97
CA ASN A 196 31.64 0.85 6.45
C ASN A 196 30.41 -0.06 6.26
N ALA A 197 30.33 -0.77 5.12
CA ALA A 197 29.30 -1.77 4.86
C ALA A 197 29.37 -2.92 5.90
N TYR A 198 30.56 -3.40 6.20
CA TYR A 198 30.76 -4.43 7.20
C TYR A 198 30.28 -3.97 8.61
N LEU A 199 30.62 -2.75 9.01
CA LEU A 199 30.18 -2.19 10.29
C LEU A 199 28.66 -2.04 10.32
N LEU A 200 28.03 -1.56 9.24
CA LEU A 200 26.60 -1.40 9.15
C LEU A 200 25.88 -2.75 9.22
N ALA A 201 26.31 -3.73 8.45
CA ALA A 201 25.75 -5.07 8.46
C ALA A 201 25.79 -5.68 9.88
N LEU A 202 26.96 -5.70 10.50
CA LEU A 202 27.12 -6.24 11.85
C LEU A 202 26.30 -5.44 12.89
N SER A 203 26.28 -4.12 12.79
CA SER A 203 25.51 -3.23 13.66
C SER A 203 24.02 -3.53 13.59
N SER A 204 23.48 -3.64 12.38
CA SER A 204 22.07 -3.93 12.12
C SER A 204 21.67 -5.33 12.58
N ILE A 205 22.51 -6.37 12.35
CA ILE A 205 22.26 -7.75 12.82
C ILE A 205 22.22 -7.79 14.36
N PHE A 206 23.17 -7.12 15.04
CA PHE A 206 23.19 -7.03 16.49
C PHE A 206 21.97 -6.30 17.05
N ASP A 207 21.52 -5.25 16.34
CA ASP A 207 20.34 -4.49 16.73
C ASP A 207 19.07 -5.33 16.54
N GLN A 208 18.91 -6.00 15.42
CA GLN A 208 17.81 -6.92 15.17
C GLN A 208 17.70 -7.99 16.27
N LEU A 209 18.82 -8.61 16.63
CA LEU A 209 18.85 -9.61 17.71
C LEU A 209 18.50 -8.99 19.08
N ALA A 210 19.01 -7.79 19.37
CA ALA A 210 18.69 -7.09 20.61
C ALA A 210 17.21 -6.74 20.73
N GLN A 211 16.58 -6.32 19.63
CA GLN A 211 15.15 -6.08 19.54
C GLN A 211 14.34 -7.38 19.71
N SER A 212 14.71 -8.45 19.01
CA SER A 212 14.04 -9.76 19.14
C SER A 212 14.12 -10.31 20.57
N ARG A 213 15.26 -10.16 21.24
CA ARG A 213 15.42 -10.53 22.65
C ARG A 213 14.61 -9.66 23.60
N ALA A 214 14.52 -8.35 23.34
CA ALA A 214 13.71 -7.41 24.12
C ALA A 214 12.24 -7.80 24.11
N LEU A 215 11.73 -8.22 22.96
CA LEU A 215 10.37 -8.74 22.83
C LEU A 215 10.15 -10.06 23.60
N ALA A 216 11.19 -10.89 23.72
CA ALA A 216 11.09 -12.20 24.37
C ALA A 216 11.24 -12.18 25.90
N ASN A 217 11.96 -11.21 26.48
CA ASN A 217 12.36 -11.22 27.91
C ASN A 217 11.94 -9.99 28.72
N ASP A 218 11.17 -9.08 28.16
CA ASP A 218 10.67 -7.85 28.82
C ASP A 218 11.78 -6.88 29.29
N ASP A 219 12.99 -6.99 28.73
CA ASP A 219 14.10 -6.06 28.93
C ASP A 219 14.16 -5.04 27.78
N SER A 220 14.82 -3.89 27.96
CA SER A 220 15.02 -2.93 26.86
C SER A 220 15.99 -3.46 25.79
N ALA A 221 15.83 -3.01 24.54
CA ALA A 221 16.74 -3.36 23.46
C ALA A 221 18.19 -2.93 23.77
N ALA A 222 18.39 -1.76 24.38
CA ALA A 222 19.71 -1.30 24.82
C ALA A 222 20.34 -2.23 25.87
N ALA A 223 19.57 -2.75 26.82
CA ALA A 223 20.07 -3.71 27.81
C ALA A 223 20.47 -5.04 27.15
N ASN A 224 19.64 -5.56 26.22
CA ASN A 224 19.95 -6.77 25.45
C ASN A 224 21.17 -6.55 24.53
N MET A 225 21.32 -5.38 23.91
CA MET A 225 22.47 -4.97 23.12
C MET A 225 23.76 -4.99 23.96
N ALA A 226 23.74 -4.39 25.13
CA ALA A 226 24.89 -4.37 26.03
C ALA A 226 25.29 -5.78 26.48
N GLN A 227 24.32 -6.64 26.82
CA GLN A 227 24.56 -8.04 27.18
C GLN A 227 25.11 -8.85 26.00
N LEU A 228 24.63 -8.64 24.79
CA LEU A 228 25.11 -9.31 23.58
C LEU A 228 26.56 -8.91 23.27
N ILE A 229 26.88 -7.62 23.29
CA ILE A 229 28.24 -7.11 23.11
C ILE A 229 29.18 -7.72 24.15
N GLU A 230 28.81 -7.76 25.43
CA GLU A 230 29.61 -8.31 26.51
C GLU A 230 29.80 -9.81 26.36
N SER A 231 28.77 -10.56 25.95
CA SER A 231 28.82 -12.00 25.72
C SER A 231 29.82 -12.35 24.63
N VAL A 232 29.74 -11.69 23.48
CA VAL A 232 30.64 -11.92 22.33
C VAL A 232 32.07 -11.50 22.64
N ALA A 233 32.28 -10.33 23.26
CA ALA A 233 33.60 -9.85 23.64
C ALA A 233 34.30 -10.77 24.68
N ASN A 234 33.57 -11.31 25.66
CA ASN A 234 34.09 -12.25 26.63
C ASN A 234 34.48 -13.60 26.03
N ASP A 235 33.65 -14.10 25.09
CA ASP A 235 33.94 -15.37 24.40
C ASP A 235 35.22 -15.23 23.56
N LEU A 236 35.31 -14.16 22.73
CA LEU A 236 36.48 -13.85 21.90
C LEU A 236 37.77 -13.66 22.76
N ALA A 237 37.65 -13.08 23.95
CA ALA A 237 38.77 -12.82 24.83
C ALA A 237 39.55 -14.07 25.25
N ILE A 238 38.94 -15.25 25.30
CA ILE A 238 39.51 -16.48 25.79
C ILE A 238 40.64 -17.00 24.89
N ASN A 239 40.31 -17.16 23.59
CA ASN A 239 41.24 -17.78 22.64
C ASN A 239 41.14 -17.17 21.21
N GLY A 240 40.41 -16.08 21.01
CA GLY A 240 40.22 -15.44 19.71
C GLY A 240 39.19 -16.13 18.83
N GLU A 241 38.34 -17.00 19.39
CA GLU A 241 37.27 -17.72 18.68
C GLU A 241 35.92 -17.45 19.34
N LEU A 242 34.82 -17.47 18.57
CA LEU A 242 33.47 -17.47 19.08
C LEU A 242 32.99 -18.93 19.22
N THR A 243 32.97 -19.41 20.46
CA THR A 243 32.66 -20.80 20.81
C THR A 243 31.19 -20.97 21.22
N ASN A 244 30.48 -19.89 21.49
CA ASN A 244 29.07 -19.90 21.85
C ASN A 244 28.18 -20.07 20.61
N SER A 245 27.91 -21.34 20.28
CA SER A 245 27.08 -21.70 19.11
C SER A 245 25.62 -21.16 19.18
N THR A 246 25.09 -20.94 20.41
CA THR A 246 23.73 -20.39 20.58
C THR A 246 23.71 -18.95 20.10
N VAL A 247 24.65 -18.12 20.54
CA VAL A 247 24.73 -16.71 20.11
C VAL A 247 24.96 -16.61 18.59
N MET A 248 25.80 -17.48 18.03
CA MET A 248 26.02 -17.48 16.57
C MET A 248 24.77 -17.85 15.80
N SER A 249 24.01 -18.87 16.24
CA SER A 249 22.74 -19.24 15.62
C SER A 249 21.69 -18.13 15.73
N GLU A 250 21.63 -17.44 16.87
CA GLU A 250 20.73 -16.29 17.05
C GLU A 250 21.11 -15.11 16.15
N LEU A 251 22.40 -14.84 15.92
CA LEU A 251 22.86 -13.80 14.99
C LEU A 251 22.53 -14.17 13.54
N ILE A 252 22.69 -15.45 13.16
CA ILE A 252 22.29 -15.93 11.82
C ILE A 252 20.77 -15.75 11.63
N ASN A 253 19.96 -16.14 12.62
CA ASN A 253 18.52 -15.94 12.54
C ASN A 253 18.15 -14.44 12.46
N ALA A 254 18.82 -13.58 13.24
CA ALA A 254 18.57 -12.14 13.17
C ALA A 254 18.97 -11.53 11.82
N MET A 255 19.98 -12.10 11.16
CA MET A 255 20.37 -11.72 9.81
C MET A 255 19.25 -12.00 8.80
N THR A 256 18.61 -13.18 8.87
CA THR A 256 17.50 -13.55 7.99
C THR A 256 16.19 -12.75 8.28
N GLU A 257 16.10 -12.09 9.43
CA GLU A 257 14.96 -11.22 9.81
C GLU A 257 15.20 -9.73 9.48
N LEU A 258 16.40 -9.37 9.03
CA LEU A 258 16.80 -7.98 8.82
C LEU A 258 16.22 -7.44 7.52
N ASN A 259 15.58 -6.26 7.58
CA ASN A 259 15.10 -5.54 6.40
C ASN A 259 16.08 -4.44 5.99
N PRO A 260 16.83 -4.60 4.86
CA PRO A 260 17.80 -3.62 4.41
C PRO A 260 17.19 -2.29 3.99
N ASP A 261 16.03 -2.31 3.35
CA ASP A 261 15.33 -1.09 2.91
C ASP A 261 14.90 -0.24 4.11
N GLN A 262 14.46 -0.90 5.19
CA GLN A 262 14.13 -0.20 6.43
C GLN A 262 15.36 0.43 7.08
N VAL A 263 16.50 -0.27 7.09
CA VAL A 263 17.78 0.27 7.56
C VAL A 263 18.16 1.51 6.77
N LEU A 264 18.05 1.45 5.44
CA LEU A 264 18.32 2.56 4.53
C LEU A 264 17.43 3.77 4.84
N LEU A 265 16.12 3.56 4.92
CA LEU A 265 15.13 4.59 5.26
C LEU A 265 15.43 5.26 6.61
N ASN A 266 15.79 4.46 7.61
CA ASN A 266 16.10 4.97 8.94
C ASN A 266 17.38 5.82 8.94
N LEU A 267 18.41 5.43 8.18
CA LEU A 267 19.62 6.24 7.99
C LEU A 267 19.31 7.57 7.28
N PHE A 268 18.39 7.57 6.33
CA PHE A 268 17.94 8.82 5.69
C PHE A 268 17.20 9.74 6.65
N ARG A 269 16.31 9.19 7.48
CA ARG A 269 15.62 9.97 8.53
C ARG A 269 16.61 10.62 9.49
N LEU A 270 17.63 9.87 9.90
CA LEU A 270 18.68 10.40 10.78
C LEU A 270 19.42 11.59 10.15
N ASP A 271 19.79 11.50 8.89
CA ASP A 271 20.47 12.59 8.16
C ASP A 271 19.58 13.83 8.03
N SER A 272 18.26 13.65 7.83
CA SER A 272 17.30 14.75 7.71
C SER A 272 17.04 15.48 9.03
N GLU A 273 16.99 14.76 10.13
CA GLU A 273 16.83 15.37 11.47
C GLU A 273 18.03 16.23 11.85
N GLN A 274 19.22 15.89 11.37
CA GLN A 274 20.43 16.69 11.57
C GLN A 274 20.45 17.99 10.74
N GLU A 275 19.62 18.09 9.70
CA GLU A 275 19.50 19.26 8.82
C GLU A 275 18.45 20.30 9.25
N SER A 276 17.83 20.18 10.41
CA SER A 276 16.71 21.02 10.86
C SER A 276 16.95 22.55 10.88
N THR A 277 18.07 23.02 10.35
CA THR A 277 18.36 24.44 10.10
C THR A 277 18.36 24.85 8.63
N ALA A 278 18.19 23.94 7.67
CA ALA A 278 18.18 24.24 6.25
C ALA A 278 17.16 23.34 5.51
N ASN A 279 15.99 23.91 5.21
CA ASN A 279 15.01 23.47 4.21
C ASN A 279 14.55 21.99 4.23
N ALA A 280 13.41 21.74 4.85
CA ALA A 280 12.64 20.50 4.76
C ALA A 280 12.16 20.13 3.32
N SER A 281 12.53 20.91 2.31
CA SER A 281 12.18 20.69 0.91
C SER A 281 13.07 19.68 0.16
N ASP A 282 14.21 19.30 0.71
CA ASP A 282 15.20 18.50 -0.03
C ASP A 282 14.99 16.98 0.10
N LEU A 283 14.20 16.53 1.06
CA LEU A 283 13.88 15.11 1.24
C LEU A 283 12.73 14.61 0.37
N SER A 284 11.88 15.52 -0.09
CA SER A 284 10.78 15.19 -1.01
C SER A 284 11.23 14.81 -2.43
N ALA A 285 12.53 14.89 -2.71
CA ALA A 285 13.11 14.64 -4.02
C ALA A 285 13.91 13.32 -4.10
N CYS A 286 13.90 12.47 -3.06
CA CYS A 286 14.64 11.21 -3.05
C CYS A 286 13.70 10.01 -3.06
N GLU A 287 13.90 9.06 -3.96
CA GLU A 287 13.19 7.78 -4.04
C GLU A 287 14.16 6.62 -3.79
N VAL A 288 13.71 5.64 -3.01
CA VAL A 288 14.40 4.35 -2.89
C VAL A 288 13.69 3.37 -3.82
N LEU A 289 14.31 3.04 -4.92
CA LEU A 289 13.86 2.04 -5.86
C LEU A 289 14.95 0.97 -5.99
N LEU A 290 14.61 -0.30 -5.75
CA LEU A 290 15.49 -1.44 -6.02
C LEU A 290 16.82 -1.43 -5.22
N GLY A 291 16.81 -0.94 -3.96
CA GLY A 291 18.06 -0.74 -3.23
C GLY A 291 18.90 0.41 -3.80
N GLU A 292 18.40 1.15 -4.78
CA GLU A 292 19.02 2.37 -5.30
C GLU A 292 18.24 3.60 -4.84
N LEU A 293 18.96 4.57 -4.29
CA LEU A 293 18.40 5.87 -3.96
C LEU A 293 18.61 6.83 -5.13
N THR A 294 17.53 7.36 -5.69
CA THR A 294 17.59 8.44 -6.68
C THR A 294 17.09 9.74 -6.07
N CYS A 295 17.94 10.77 -6.05
CA CYS A 295 17.55 12.12 -5.63
C CYS A 295 17.70 13.07 -6.81
N ALA A 296 16.77 14.01 -6.96
CA ALA A 296 16.71 14.94 -8.10
C ALA A 296 17.89 15.92 -8.17
N ASP A 297 18.64 16.13 -7.08
CA ASP A 297 19.73 17.09 -7.00
C ASP A 297 20.92 16.55 -6.18
N ASP A 298 21.73 15.70 -6.69
CA ASP A 298 23.14 15.47 -6.41
C ASP A 298 23.57 13.99 -6.47
N SER A 299 24.12 13.63 -7.61
CA SER A 299 24.46 12.24 -7.95
C SER A 299 25.63 11.63 -7.17
N ASP A 300 26.50 12.44 -6.56
CA ASP A 300 27.76 11.91 -6.01
C ASP A 300 27.69 11.47 -4.53
N GLN A 301 26.76 11.99 -3.73
CA GLN A 301 26.65 11.66 -2.31
C GLN A 301 25.76 10.44 -2.06
N ASN A 302 24.80 10.18 -2.94
CA ASN A 302 23.85 9.07 -2.81
C ASN A 302 24.46 7.73 -3.22
N GLN A 303 25.42 7.73 -4.17
CA GLN A 303 26.09 6.50 -4.63
C GLN A 303 26.80 5.73 -3.50
N ASN A 304 27.24 6.40 -2.45
CA ASN A 304 27.94 5.74 -1.34
C ASN A 304 27.00 4.92 -0.46
N ILE A 305 25.80 5.46 -0.14
CA ILE A 305 24.82 4.75 0.69
C ILE A 305 24.21 3.61 -0.11
N THR A 306 23.81 3.85 -1.34
CA THR A 306 23.32 2.82 -2.27
C THR A 306 24.30 1.66 -2.42
N SER A 307 25.60 1.96 -2.60
CA SER A 307 26.61 0.91 -2.69
C SER A 307 26.77 0.09 -1.41
N VAL A 308 26.57 0.68 -0.23
CA VAL A 308 26.62 -0.03 1.05
C VAL A 308 25.39 -0.92 1.23
N ILE A 309 24.22 -0.42 0.87
CA ILE A 309 22.98 -1.21 0.93
C ILE A 309 22.98 -2.34 -0.09
N ALA A 310 23.44 -2.09 -1.35
CA ALA A 310 23.60 -3.15 -2.33
C ALA A 310 24.60 -4.24 -1.86
N ASN A 311 25.60 -3.86 -1.07
CA ASN A 311 26.46 -4.84 -0.43
C ASN A 311 25.77 -5.53 0.76
N LEU A 312 24.95 -4.84 1.54
CA LEU A 312 24.18 -5.44 2.63
C LEU A 312 23.21 -6.51 2.09
N ASN A 313 22.48 -6.21 1.03
CA ASN A 313 21.55 -7.15 0.38
C ASN A 313 22.17 -8.46 -0.06
N LYS A 314 23.44 -8.47 -0.44
CA LYS A 314 24.17 -9.68 -0.86
C LYS A 314 24.41 -10.72 0.25
N PHE A 315 24.18 -10.39 1.52
CA PHE A 315 24.42 -11.29 2.65
C PHE A 315 23.16 -11.79 3.30
N LEU A 316 22.03 -11.23 2.90
CA LEU A 316 20.75 -11.65 3.38
C LEU A 316 20.36 -12.95 2.67
N ASP A 317 19.45 -13.66 3.27
CA ASP A 317 18.74 -14.79 2.74
C ASP A 317 17.29 -14.34 2.71
N SER A 318 16.88 -13.72 1.58
CA SER A 318 15.64 -12.97 1.48
C SER A 318 14.41 -13.89 1.45
N ASP A 319 14.54 -15.08 0.87
CA ASP A 319 13.47 -16.07 0.77
C ASP A 319 13.52 -17.14 1.88
N ARG A 320 14.62 -17.14 2.70
CA ARG A 320 14.86 -18.06 3.82
C ARG A 320 14.98 -19.52 3.43
N ASP A 321 15.43 -19.82 2.24
CA ASP A 321 15.68 -21.18 1.78
C ASP A 321 17.00 -21.77 2.34
N GLY A 322 17.84 -20.95 2.93
CA GLY A 322 19.14 -21.26 3.49
C GLY A 322 20.31 -20.98 2.56
N THR A 323 20.05 -20.33 1.42
CA THR A 323 21.04 -19.85 0.45
C THR A 323 21.08 -18.32 0.55
N VAL A 324 22.23 -17.73 0.78
CA VAL A 324 22.34 -16.25 0.81
C VAL A 324 22.24 -15.67 -0.59
N ASN A 325 21.63 -14.50 -0.73
CA ASN A 325 21.33 -13.81 -1.99
C ASN A 325 22.49 -13.74 -2.99
N SER A 326 23.73 -13.66 -2.53
CA SER A 326 24.89 -13.65 -3.44
C SER A 326 25.23 -15.01 -4.07
N LEU A 327 24.60 -16.07 -3.64
CA LEU A 327 24.79 -17.45 -4.11
C LEU A 327 23.51 -18.03 -4.69
N ASP A 328 22.40 -17.39 -4.46
CA ASP A 328 21.10 -17.70 -5.03
C ASP A 328 20.99 -17.12 -6.45
N THR A 329 20.04 -17.53 -7.22
CA THR A 329 19.75 -17.03 -8.56
C THR A 329 18.33 -16.47 -8.68
N ASP A 330 17.54 -16.57 -7.60
CA ASP A 330 16.17 -16.09 -7.44
C ASP A 330 15.98 -15.75 -5.96
N ASP A 331 16.57 -14.61 -5.55
CA ASP A 331 16.84 -14.22 -4.16
C ASP A 331 15.57 -14.04 -3.31
N ASP A 332 14.38 -13.91 -3.93
CA ASP A 332 13.10 -13.83 -3.23
C ASP A 332 12.14 -14.98 -3.59
N ASN A 333 12.61 -15.96 -4.37
CA ASN A 333 11.92 -17.19 -4.77
C ASN A 333 10.55 -16.94 -5.43
N ASP A 334 10.45 -15.83 -6.18
CA ASP A 334 9.22 -15.45 -6.88
C ASP A 334 9.11 -16.09 -8.26
N GLY A 335 10.13 -16.82 -8.69
CA GLY A 335 10.22 -17.52 -9.96
C GLY A 335 10.78 -16.65 -11.09
N ILE A 336 11.24 -15.44 -10.81
CA ILE A 336 11.95 -14.57 -11.75
C ILE A 336 13.42 -14.55 -11.33
N LEU A 337 14.34 -14.87 -12.24
CA LEU A 337 15.77 -14.83 -11.92
C LEU A 337 16.22 -13.40 -11.59
N ASP A 338 17.08 -13.20 -10.60
CA ASP A 338 17.63 -11.88 -10.19
C ASP A 338 18.13 -11.03 -11.36
N THR A 339 18.66 -11.67 -12.42
CA THR A 339 19.11 -10.98 -13.62
C THR A 339 18.00 -10.39 -14.49
N GLU A 340 16.78 -10.84 -14.28
CA GLU A 340 15.55 -10.45 -14.99
C GLU A 340 14.56 -9.75 -14.06
N ASP A 341 14.77 -9.85 -12.74
CA ASP A 341 13.96 -9.21 -11.72
C ASP A 341 14.48 -7.78 -11.41
N THR A 342 13.53 -6.88 -11.30
CA THR A 342 13.78 -5.50 -10.90
C THR A 342 13.89 -5.32 -9.39
N ARG A 343 13.53 -6.35 -8.60
CA ARG A 343 13.55 -6.37 -7.12
C ARG A 343 13.96 -7.73 -6.56
N PRO A 344 15.18 -8.19 -6.84
CA PRO A 344 15.61 -9.56 -6.53
C PRO A 344 15.69 -9.90 -5.04
N TYR A 345 15.39 -8.98 -4.14
CA TYR A 345 15.48 -9.18 -2.69
C TYR A 345 14.16 -8.99 -1.95
N SER A 346 13.03 -8.81 -2.65
CA SER A 346 11.75 -8.54 -1.97
C SER A 346 10.84 -9.74 -1.98
N GLU A 347 10.75 -10.41 -0.86
CA GLU A 347 9.75 -11.45 -0.63
C GLU A 347 8.33 -10.85 -0.66
N ARG A 348 7.39 -11.54 -1.32
CA ARG A 348 6.07 -11.02 -1.72
C ARG A 348 4.90 -11.62 -0.96
N SER A 349 5.14 -12.51 -0.02
CA SER A 349 4.08 -13.26 0.62
C SER A 349 3.59 -12.62 1.92
N LEU A 350 2.29 -12.76 2.16
CA LEU A 350 1.73 -12.66 3.50
C LEU A 350 2.10 -13.95 4.25
N VAL A 351 2.55 -13.82 5.49
CA VAL A 351 2.88 -14.97 6.32
C VAL A 351 1.89 -15.12 7.48
N PRO A 352 1.51 -16.37 7.82
CA PRO A 352 0.74 -16.62 9.03
C PRO A 352 1.52 -16.13 10.25
N VAL A 353 0.84 -15.48 11.17
CA VAL A 353 1.45 -14.81 12.33
C VAL A 353 2.16 -15.78 13.30
N GLY A 354 1.97 -17.06 13.20
CA GLY A 354 2.64 -18.09 14.02
C GLY A 354 2.38 -18.01 15.53
N SER A 355 2.20 -16.81 16.11
CA SER A 355 1.83 -16.60 17.52
C SER A 355 1.15 -15.27 17.76
N ALA A 356 0.32 -15.18 18.80
CA ALA A 356 -0.34 -13.94 19.24
C ALA A 356 0.66 -12.80 19.48
N ALA A 357 1.85 -13.09 20.02
CA ALA A 357 2.88 -12.10 20.33
C ALA A 357 3.43 -11.41 19.06
N VAL A 358 3.57 -12.14 17.95
CA VAL A 358 4.03 -11.58 16.67
C VAL A 358 2.99 -10.61 16.11
N PHE A 359 1.71 -10.99 16.07
CA PHE A 359 0.64 -10.12 15.62
C PHE A 359 0.51 -8.87 16.50
N GLU A 360 0.51 -9.08 17.84
CA GLU A 360 0.44 -7.97 18.80
C GLU A 360 1.59 -6.98 18.58
N SER A 361 2.82 -7.50 18.41
CA SER A 361 4.00 -6.67 18.14
C SER A 361 3.86 -5.92 16.81
N TYR A 362 3.43 -6.58 15.74
CA TYR A 362 3.27 -5.97 14.43
C TYR A 362 2.29 -4.78 14.47
N ILE A 363 1.09 -4.99 15.03
CA ILE A 363 0.05 -3.95 15.11
C ILE A 363 0.47 -2.81 16.05
N LYS A 364 1.07 -3.13 17.20
CA LYS A 364 1.58 -2.10 18.14
C LYS A 364 2.67 -1.23 17.51
N ASN A 365 3.56 -1.82 16.73
CA ASN A 365 4.58 -1.08 16.00
C ASN A 365 3.94 -0.17 14.94
N GLY A 366 2.99 -0.65 14.16
CA GLY A 366 2.25 0.18 13.20
C GLY A 366 1.52 1.35 13.87
N LEU A 367 0.89 1.13 15.03
CA LEU A 367 0.26 2.19 15.82
C LEU A 367 1.28 3.20 16.37
N SER A 368 2.48 2.74 16.77
CA SER A 368 3.57 3.60 17.26
C SER A 368 4.17 4.43 16.13
N GLU A 369 4.37 3.86 14.96
CA GLU A 369 4.82 4.55 13.75
C GLU A 369 3.83 5.65 13.36
N TRP A 370 2.54 5.35 13.38
CA TRP A 370 1.48 6.33 13.16
C TRP A 370 1.51 7.48 14.16
N ALA A 371 1.65 7.17 15.45
CA ALA A 371 1.67 8.17 16.51
C ALA A 371 2.89 9.09 16.48
N GLY A 372 3.98 8.69 15.78
CA GLY A 372 5.24 9.44 15.65
C GLY A 372 5.28 10.41 14.47
N VAL A 373 4.40 10.30 13.49
CA VAL A 373 4.40 11.14 12.27
C VAL A 373 3.93 12.56 12.58
N GLN A 374 4.78 13.55 12.26
CA GLN A 374 4.39 14.97 12.33
C GLN A 374 3.65 15.36 11.05
N SER A 375 2.50 15.99 11.23
CA SER A 375 1.66 16.54 10.15
C SER A 375 2.40 17.59 9.31
N THR A 376 2.53 17.37 8.01
CA THR A 376 2.84 18.41 7.04
C THR A 376 1.86 18.33 5.87
N THR A 377 1.01 19.33 5.75
CA THR A 377 0.11 19.73 4.64
C THR A 377 -0.59 18.65 3.80
N ALA A 378 -1.91 18.64 3.91
CA ALA A 378 -2.84 17.70 3.28
C ALA A 378 -3.07 17.90 1.79
N VAL A 379 -3.28 16.79 1.09
CA VAL A 379 -4.05 16.72 -0.15
C VAL A 379 -5.15 15.68 0.05
N SER A 380 -6.39 16.07 -0.17
CA SER A 380 -7.54 15.19 -0.05
C SER A 380 -7.57 14.21 -1.23
N MET A 381 -7.53 12.90 -0.95
CA MET A 381 -8.00 11.90 -1.91
C MET A 381 -9.49 11.69 -1.68
N LEU A 382 -10.25 11.76 -2.76
CA LEU A 382 -11.63 11.30 -2.80
C LEU A 382 -11.56 9.78 -2.98
N ASP A 383 -11.97 9.04 -1.96
CA ASP A 383 -12.31 7.63 -2.12
C ASP A 383 -13.53 7.56 -3.05
N ALA A 384 -13.33 7.13 -4.28
CA ALA A 384 -14.44 6.71 -5.11
C ALA A 384 -14.98 5.39 -4.54
N PRO A 385 -16.30 5.23 -4.39
CA PRO A 385 -16.84 3.93 -4.03
C PRO A 385 -16.47 2.93 -5.11
N LEU A 386 -15.94 1.78 -4.69
CA LEU A 386 -15.68 0.66 -5.58
C LEU A 386 -17.03 0.16 -6.07
N ALA A 387 -17.32 0.35 -7.35
CA ALA A 387 -18.46 -0.28 -8.00
C ALA A 387 -18.04 -1.65 -8.49
N SER A 388 -18.85 -2.65 -8.24
CA SER A 388 -18.60 -4.02 -8.57
C SER A 388 -19.62 -4.53 -9.57
N ASP A 389 -19.27 -5.48 -10.44
CA ASP A 389 -20.02 -5.84 -11.63
C ASP A 389 -19.98 -7.29 -11.99
N ALA A 390 -21.03 -7.80 -12.73
CA ALA A 390 -20.96 -9.07 -13.36
C ALA A 390 -22.09 -9.53 -14.29
N ILE A 391 -22.16 -10.82 -14.69
CA ILE A 391 -23.01 -11.39 -15.71
C ILE A 391 -24.00 -12.41 -15.10
N ALA A 392 -25.27 -12.36 -15.55
CA ALA A 392 -26.36 -13.21 -15.09
C ALA A 392 -26.50 -14.51 -15.89
N VAL A 393 -27.04 -15.58 -15.26
CA VAL A 393 -27.57 -16.79 -15.88
C VAL A 393 -29.02 -16.98 -15.46
N SER A 394 -29.87 -17.27 -16.44
CA SER A 394 -31.30 -17.19 -16.52
C SER A 394 -32.14 -18.02 -15.53
N SER A 395 -33.20 -17.43 -15.01
CA SER A 395 -34.40 -18.06 -14.43
C SER A 395 -35.61 -17.94 -15.39
N PRO A 396 -36.65 -18.83 -15.29
CA PRO A 396 -37.66 -19.00 -16.32
C PRO A 396 -38.88 -18.05 -16.23
N GLU A 397 -38.77 -16.83 -15.70
CA GLU A 397 -39.72 -15.73 -15.89
C GLU A 397 -38.87 -14.53 -16.28
N SER A 398 -39.24 -13.83 -17.35
CA SER A 398 -38.40 -12.86 -18.02
C SER A 398 -38.36 -11.52 -17.30
N PHE A 399 -37.50 -11.38 -16.31
CA PHE A 399 -37.13 -10.07 -15.72
C PHE A 399 -35.60 -9.93 -15.66
N SER A 400 -35.15 -8.67 -15.70
CA SER A 400 -33.72 -8.36 -15.58
C SER A 400 -33.24 -8.52 -14.15
N GLU A 401 -32.14 -9.23 -13.97
CA GLU A 401 -31.37 -9.22 -12.75
C GLU A 401 -30.41 -8.02 -12.73
N ILE A 402 -29.75 -7.77 -11.60
CA ILE A 402 -28.67 -6.78 -11.58
C ILE A 402 -27.50 -7.26 -12.42
N ASN A 403 -26.76 -6.34 -12.97
CA ASN A 403 -25.58 -6.62 -13.76
C ASN A 403 -24.39 -6.89 -12.81
N VAL A 404 -23.93 -8.15 -12.68
CA VAL A 404 -22.85 -8.59 -11.76
C VAL A 404 -21.57 -9.01 -12.54
N GLN A 405 -20.29 -8.92 -11.99
CA GLN A 405 -19.03 -9.15 -12.73
C GLN A 405 -18.83 -10.62 -13.13
N VAL A 406 -19.11 -11.55 -12.27
CA VAL A 406 -18.91 -12.99 -12.46
C VAL A 406 -20.24 -13.72 -12.23
N ALA A 407 -20.69 -14.49 -13.19
CA ALA A 407 -21.91 -15.27 -13.06
C ALA A 407 -21.90 -16.16 -11.80
N GLY A 408 -22.96 -16.07 -10.99
CA GLY A 408 -23.10 -16.82 -9.73
C GLY A 408 -22.43 -16.19 -8.52
N VAL A 409 -21.72 -15.06 -8.69
CA VAL A 409 -21.22 -14.23 -7.61
C VAL A 409 -22.12 -13.00 -7.51
N ASP A 410 -23.03 -12.99 -6.54
CA ASP A 410 -23.99 -11.90 -6.36
C ASP A 410 -23.38 -10.71 -5.63
N GLU A 411 -23.79 -9.50 -5.98
CA GLU A 411 -23.26 -8.23 -5.53
C GLU A 411 -24.32 -7.38 -4.84
N ALA A 412 -23.91 -6.52 -3.91
CA ALA A 412 -24.84 -5.64 -3.20
C ALA A 412 -25.33 -4.53 -4.14
N ASP A 413 -26.65 -4.26 -4.14
CA ASP A 413 -27.19 -3.07 -4.77
C ASP A 413 -28.25 -2.40 -3.90
N LEU A 414 -28.51 -1.12 -4.11
CA LEU A 414 -29.53 -0.35 -3.37
C LEU A 414 -30.95 -0.73 -3.75
N THR A 415 -31.16 -1.35 -4.91
CA THR A 415 -32.48 -1.79 -5.36
C THR A 415 -32.41 -3.23 -5.85
N ARG A 416 -33.29 -4.07 -5.29
CA ARG A 416 -33.43 -5.49 -5.68
C ARG A 416 -34.84 -5.76 -6.17
N PHE A 417 -34.94 -6.70 -7.13
CA PHE A 417 -36.21 -7.11 -7.74
C PHE A 417 -36.30 -8.64 -7.79
N ASP A 418 -37.44 -9.20 -7.36
CA ASP A 418 -37.69 -10.66 -7.40
C ASP A 418 -38.68 -11.07 -8.50
N GLY A 419 -38.91 -10.20 -9.50
CA GLY A 419 -39.91 -10.37 -10.55
C GLY A 419 -41.30 -9.84 -10.19
N ARG A 420 -41.56 -9.62 -8.90
CA ARG A 420 -42.87 -9.18 -8.37
C ARG A 420 -42.75 -8.02 -7.38
N TYR A 421 -41.71 -8.02 -6.55
CA TYR A 421 -41.50 -7.01 -5.52
C TYR A 421 -40.16 -6.34 -5.66
N PHE A 422 -40.13 -5.02 -5.50
CA PHE A 422 -38.93 -4.26 -5.36
C PHE A 422 -38.63 -3.97 -3.88
N TYR A 423 -37.34 -4.07 -3.53
CA TYR A 423 -36.77 -3.65 -2.26
C TYR A 423 -35.77 -2.56 -2.58
N THR A 424 -36.11 -1.30 -2.29
CA THR A 424 -35.25 -0.16 -2.62
C THR A 424 -34.84 0.59 -1.36
N ALA A 425 -33.52 0.70 -1.17
CA ALA A 425 -32.93 1.39 -0.05
C ALA A 425 -32.65 2.86 -0.39
N ARG A 426 -32.93 3.75 0.56
CA ARG A 426 -32.52 5.13 0.54
C ARG A 426 -32.33 5.64 1.96
N ASP A 427 -31.17 6.24 2.23
CA ASP A 427 -30.78 6.69 3.57
C ASP A 427 -30.85 5.51 4.58
N ASN A 428 -31.71 5.62 5.59
CA ASN A 428 -31.93 4.58 6.60
C ASN A 428 -33.26 3.82 6.40
N LYS A 429 -33.78 3.73 5.17
CA LYS A 429 -35.10 3.13 4.88
C LYS A 429 -35.02 2.17 3.71
N ILE A 430 -35.78 1.07 3.80
CA ILE A 430 -36.09 0.20 2.67
C ILE A 430 -37.57 0.33 2.36
N SER A 431 -37.90 0.77 1.16
CA SER A 431 -39.27 0.76 0.64
C SER A 431 -39.51 -0.56 -0.09
N VAL A 432 -40.58 -1.28 0.31
CA VAL A 432 -41.01 -2.50 -0.35
C VAL A 432 -42.19 -2.17 -1.25
N LEU A 433 -42.06 -2.44 -2.54
CA LEU A 433 -43.02 -2.08 -3.58
C LEU A 433 -43.57 -3.34 -4.26
N ALA A 434 -44.86 -3.38 -4.52
CA ALA A 434 -45.47 -4.36 -5.42
C ALA A 434 -45.43 -3.79 -6.86
N ALA A 435 -44.95 -4.61 -7.83
CA ALA A 435 -45.01 -4.29 -9.24
C ALA A 435 -46.22 -4.91 -9.92
N ASP A 436 -46.89 -4.16 -10.79
CA ASP A 436 -47.82 -4.69 -11.79
C ASP A 436 -47.15 -4.60 -13.17
N ASN A 437 -46.64 -5.74 -13.67
CA ASN A 437 -45.96 -5.83 -14.96
C ASN A 437 -46.98 -5.87 -16.12
N SER A 438 -48.22 -6.21 -15.87
CA SER A 438 -49.27 -6.27 -16.92
C SER A 438 -49.89 -4.89 -17.26
N ALA A 439 -49.90 -3.98 -16.28
CA ALA A 439 -50.25 -2.59 -16.40
C ALA A 439 -49.18 -1.76 -15.67
N PRO A 440 -48.04 -1.48 -16.32
CA PRO A 440 -46.80 -1.08 -15.65
C PRO A 440 -47.01 0.04 -14.64
N SER A 441 -46.88 -0.34 -13.37
CA SER A 441 -47.05 0.54 -12.21
C SER A 441 -46.42 -0.10 -10.95
N THR A 442 -46.15 0.75 -9.96
CA THR A 442 -45.64 0.29 -8.67
C THR A 442 -46.47 0.86 -7.53
N SER A 443 -46.58 0.15 -6.43
CA SER A 443 -47.29 0.61 -5.23
C SER A 443 -46.50 0.28 -3.96
N LEU A 444 -46.36 1.24 -3.06
CA LEU A 444 -45.69 1.04 -1.76
C LEU A 444 -46.58 0.16 -0.87
N ILE A 445 -46.02 -0.96 -0.41
CA ILE A 445 -46.75 -1.94 0.46
C ILE A 445 -46.17 -2.01 1.88
N ASN A 446 -44.86 -1.70 2.04
CA ASN A 446 -44.23 -1.70 3.35
C ASN A 446 -43.02 -0.73 3.35
N THR A 447 -42.59 -0.34 4.55
CA THR A 447 -41.34 0.43 4.76
C THR A 447 -40.65 -0.10 6.00
N ILE A 448 -39.41 -0.58 5.84
CA ILE A 448 -38.52 -0.97 6.93
C ILE A 448 -37.66 0.27 7.23
N VAL A 449 -37.62 0.69 8.50
CA VAL A 449 -36.88 1.88 8.95
C VAL A 449 -35.86 1.46 9.98
N LEU A 450 -34.56 1.76 9.73
CA LEU A 450 -33.53 1.60 10.74
C LEU A 450 -33.69 2.66 11.83
N GLY A 451 -33.57 2.23 13.10
CA GLY A 451 -33.85 3.10 14.26
C GLY A 451 -32.79 4.15 14.58
N ASP A 452 -31.69 4.22 13.76
CA ASP A 452 -30.53 5.08 13.94
C ASP A 452 -30.15 5.83 12.66
N SER A 453 -29.01 6.50 12.66
CA SER A 453 -28.50 7.30 11.53
C SER A 453 -27.62 6.47 10.55
N ALA A 454 -27.57 5.14 10.68
CA ALA A 454 -26.77 4.31 9.79
C ALA A 454 -27.30 4.40 8.35
N SER A 455 -26.40 4.49 7.38
CA SER A 455 -26.72 4.52 5.95
C SER A 455 -26.69 3.11 5.37
N ILE A 456 -27.73 2.74 4.63
CA ILE A 456 -27.78 1.44 3.95
C ILE A 456 -26.83 1.51 2.75
N SER A 457 -25.90 0.54 2.67
CA SER A 457 -24.91 0.43 1.62
C SER A 457 -25.26 -0.62 0.56
N GLY A 458 -26.14 -1.57 0.86
CA GLY A 458 -26.58 -2.56 -0.13
C GLY A 458 -27.54 -3.59 0.40
N LEU A 459 -28.18 -4.28 -0.53
CA LEU A 459 -29.19 -5.32 -0.31
C LEU A 459 -28.84 -6.58 -1.10
N TYR A 460 -29.19 -7.75 -0.55
CA TYR A 460 -29.18 -9.05 -1.22
C TYR A 460 -30.51 -9.74 -1.05
N LEU A 461 -31.03 -10.32 -2.14
CA LEU A 461 -32.16 -11.25 -2.06
C LEU A 461 -31.63 -12.66 -1.89
N VAL A 462 -32.14 -13.40 -0.91
CA VAL A 462 -31.83 -14.80 -0.62
C VAL A 462 -33.10 -15.58 -0.83
N ASP A 463 -33.26 -16.24 -1.96
CA ASP A 463 -34.49 -16.93 -2.39
C ASP A 463 -34.22 -18.36 -2.90
N ASP A 464 -33.13 -18.99 -2.46
CA ASP A 464 -32.70 -20.33 -2.86
C ASP A 464 -33.72 -21.44 -2.51
N ASP A 465 -34.65 -21.14 -1.58
CA ASP A 465 -35.82 -21.96 -1.29
C ASP A 465 -37.09 -21.10 -1.26
N ALA A 466 -38.09 -21.46 -2.06
CA ALA A 466 -39.36 -20.73 -2.15
C ALA A 466 -40.13 -20.60 -0.82
N SER A 467 -39.76 -21.36 0.21
CA SER A 467 -40.32 -21.34 1.58
C SER A 467 -39.46 -20.61 2.61
N ASP A 468 -38.31 -19.99 2.23
CA ASP A 468 -37.42 -19.26 3.15
C ASP A 468 -36.78 -18.08 2.42
N LYS A 469 -37.60 -17.10 2.01
CA LYS A 469 -37.14 -15.91 1.36
C LYS A 469 -36.65 -14.88 2.38
N ARG A 470 -35.40 -14.42 2.20
CA ARG A 470 -34.77 -13.43 3.08
C ARG A 470 -34.24 -12.24 2.30
N LEU A 471 -34.23 -11.09 2.97
CA LEU A 471 -33.54 -9.90 2.54
C LEU A 471 -32.35 -9.67 3.49
N ALA A 472 -31.13 -9.72 2.97
CA ALA A 472 -29.95 -9.31 3.70
C ALA A 472 -29.65 -7.84 3.38
N MET A 473 -29.54 -7.02 4.42
CA MET A 473 -29.25 -5.60 4.35
C MET A 473 -27.90 -5.32 4.96
N LEU A 474 -27.06 -4.61 4.24
CA LEU A 474 -25.82 -4.05 4.74
C LEU A 474 -25.99 -2.56 5.01
N ALA A 475 -25.50 -2.09 6.16
CA ALA A 475 -25.46 -0.69 6.50
C ALA A 475 -24.16 -0.34 7.22
N ASN A 476 -23.69 0.87 7.01
CA ASN A 476 -22.48 1.38 7.65
C ASN A 476 -22.86 2.51 8.63
N ASP A 477 -22.33 2.43 9.85
CA ASP A 477 -22.30 3.57 10.76
C ASP A 477 -20.91 4.18 10.68
N TYR A 478 -20.81 5.21 9.87
CA TYR A 478 -19.55 5.81 9.51
C TYR A 478 -19.40 7.17 10.17
N GLN A 479 -18.38 7.35 10.99
CA GLN A 479 -17.96 8.66 11.46
C GLN A 479 -16.68 9.08 10.72
N TYR A 480 -16.88 9.79 9.60
CA TYR A 480 -15.78 10.43 8.90
C TYR A 480 -15.29 11.64 9.69
N GLN A 481 -14.10 11.58 10.22
CA GLN A 481 -13.40 12.77 10.73
C GLN A 481 -12.45 13.29 9.65
N TRP A 482 -12.98 14.12 8.79
CA TRP A 482 -12.17 14.81 7.78
C TRP A 482 -11.41 15.96 8.42
N ARG A 483 -10.08 15.98 8.27
CA ARG A 483 -9.24 17.14 8.51
C ARG A 483 -8.51 17.51 7.22
N PRO A 484 -8.70 18.75 6.70
CA PRO A 484 -8.19 19.15 5.38
C PRO A 484 -6.68 19.39 5.32
N ASP A 485 -5.94 19.19 6.39
CA ASP A 485 -4.55 19.62 6.60
C ASP A 485 -3.57 18.46 6.89
N GLU A 486 -3.95 17.19 6.74
CA GLU A 486 -3.08 16.06 7.07
C GLU A 486 -2.98 15.05 5.91
N VAL A 487 -1.77 14.92 5.34
CA VAL A 487 -1.42 13.77 4.49
C VAL A 487 -0.93 12.66 5.40
N VAL A 488 -1.76 11.64 5.56
CA VAL A 488 -1.39 10.41 6.24
C VAL A 488 -1.55 9.28 5.24
N PRO A 489 -0.57 8.38 5.10
CA PRO A 489 -0.65 7.27 4.15
C PRO A 489 -1.76 6.25 4.49
N TRP A 490 -2.42 6.41 5.64
CA TRP A 490 -3.51 5.57 6.12
C TRP A 490 -4.69 6.42 6.53
N HIS A 491 -5.88 5.99 6.17
CA HIS A 491 -7.10 6.57 6.74
C HIS A 491 -7.41 5.87 8.05
N TRP A 492 -7.43 6.64 9.17
CA TRP A 492 -8.00 6.13 10.41
C TRP A 492 -9.51 5.96 10.21
N THR A 493 -9.94 4.76 9.94
CA THR A 493 -11.35 4.46 9.76
C THR A 493 -11.85 3.65 10.94
N ASN A 494 -12.73 4.27 11.73
CA ASN A 494 -13.56 3.57 12.70
C ASN A 494 -14.98 3.56 12.16
N GLY A 495 -15.59 2.42 12.13
CA GLY A 495 -16.96 2.24 11.69
C GLY A 495 -17.47 0.91 12.15
N THR A 496 -18.77 0.71 11.97
CA THR A 496 -19.44 -0.58 12.19
C THR A 496 -20.19 -0.96 10.93
N THR A 497 -19.88 -2.11 10.39
CA THR A 497 -20.67 -2.73 9.32
C THR A 497 -21.78 -3.56 9.96
N ARG A 498 -23.02 -3.25 9.62
CA ARG A 498 -24.20 -3.97 10.09
C ARG A 498 -24.74 -4.88 9.01
N LEU A 499 -24.96 -6.15 9.35
CA LEU A 499 -25.73 -7.09 8.56
C LEU A 499 -27.05 -7.35 9.29
N SER A 500 -28.19 -6.99 8.68
CA SER A 500 -29.53 -7.38 9.20
C SER A 500 -30.22 -8.31 8.22
N LEU A 501 -30.77 -9.39 8.72
CA LEU A 501 -31.56 -10.35 7.96
C LEU A 501 -33.05 -10.14 8.25
N TYR A 502 -33.86 -10.06 7.20
CA TYR A 502 -35.33 -9.92 7.29
C TYR A 502 -35.97 -11.13 6.61
N ASP A 503 -37.03 -11.65 7.27
CA ASP A 503 -37.99 -12.56 6.64
C ASP A 503 -38.90 -11.76 5.70
N ILE A 504 -38.92 -12.14 4.43
CA ILE A 504 -39.72 -11.51 3.38
C ILE A 504 -40.63 -12.49 2.64
N GLU A 505 -41.00 -13.64 3.27
CA GLU A 505 -42.00 -14.52 2.71
C GLU A 505 -43.34 -13.77 2.50
N GLN A 506 -43.63 -12.82 3.39
CA GLN A 506 -44.74 -11.90 3.30
C GLN A 506 -44.19 -10.45 3.26
N PRO A 507 -43.85 -9.90 2.08
CA PRO A 507 -43.17 -8.59 1.95
C PRO A 507 -43.94 -7.43 2.62
N GLU A 508 -45.26 -7.47 2.63
CA GLU A 508 -46.11 -6.48 3.32
C GLU A 508 -45.95 -6.47 4.84
N SER A 509 -45.36 -7.50 5.42
CA SER A 509 -45.14 -7.66 6.87
C SER A 509 -43.73 -8.16 7.19
N ALA A 510 -42.76 -7.78 6.37
CA ALA A 510 -41.35 -8.14 6.56
C ALA A 510 -40.91 -7.88 8.01
N SER A 511 -40.18 -8.83 8.60
CA SER A 511 -39.74 -8.77 10.00
C SER A 511 -38.25 -9.12 10.14
N GLU A 512 -37.57 -8.40 11.01
CA GLU A 512 -36.16 -8.68 11.31
C GLU A 512 -36.01 -10.05 11.98
N ILE A 513 -35.13 -10.89 11.44
CA ILE A 513 -34.72 -12.18 11.98
C ILE A 513 -33.60 -11.98 13.00
N THR A 514 -32.54 -11.30 12.58
CA THR A 514 -31.34 -11.06 13.40
C THR A 514 -30.53 -9.91 12.83
N THR A 515 -29.67 -9.32 13.68
CA THR A 515 -28.69 -8.29 13.28
C THR A 515 -27.31 -8.65 13.86
N VAL A 516 -26.29 -8.58 13.03
CA VAL A 516 -24.88 -8.72 13.42
C VAL A 516 -24.18 -7.40 13.13
N ASN A 517 -23.47 -6.85 14.13
CA ASN A 517 -22.66 -5.66 13.97
C ASN A 517 -21.19 -6.03 14.01
N ILE A 518 -20.45 -5.70 12.96
CA ILE A 518 -19.04 -6.05 12.75
C ILE A 518 -18.21 -4.75 12.83
N GLU A 519 -17.20 -4.76 13.68
CA GLU A 519 -16.26 -3.64 13.79
C GLU A 519 -15.44 -3.51 12.47
N GLY A 520 -15.45 -2.33 11.90
CA GLY A 520 -14.76 -2.00 10.66
C GLY A 520 -15.69 -1.40 9.60
N TYR A 521 -15.05 -0.69 8.66
CA TYR A 521 -15.67 -0.14 7.46
C TYR A 521 -15.76 -1.21 6.38
N LEU A 522 -16.91 -1.32 5.71
CA LEU A 522 -17.11 -2.23 4.59
C LEU A 522 -16.32 -1.73 3.36
N ILE A 523 -15.36 -2.52 2.90
CA ILE A 523 -14.66 -2.29 1.63
C ILE A 523 -15.52 -2.83 0.50
N ASP A 524 -15.95 -4.11 0.62
CA ASP A 524 -16.67 -4.81 -0.42
C ASP A 524 -17.47 -5.98 0.14
N SER A 525 -18.42 -6.52 -0.64
CA SER A 525 -19.19 -7.69 -0.27
C SER A 525 -19.59 -8.52 -1.48
N ARG A 526 -19.63 -9.83 -1.34
CA ARG A 526 -20.07 -10.78 -2.36
C ARG A 526 -20.88 -11.90 -1.75
N ARG A 527 -21.92 -12.35 -2.47
CA ARG A 527 -22.69 -13.53 -2.08
C ARG A 527 -22.50 -14.69 -3.07
N ILE A 528 -22.19 -15.85 -2.57
CA ILE A 528 -22.10 -17.10 -3.33
C ILE A 528 -22.98 -18.13 -2.62
N GLY A 529 -24.10 -18.50 -3.23
CA GLY A 529 -25.12 -19.35 -2.58
C GLY A 529 -25.59 -18.71 -1.26
N ASN A 530 -25.52 -19.47 -0.16
CA ASN A 530 -25.93 -19.00 1.17
C ASN A 530 -24.82 -18.27 1.97
N LEU A 531 -23.62 -18.13 1.40
CA LEU A 531 -22.51 -17.47 2.07
C LEU A 531 -22.37 -16.03 1.58
N LEU A 532 -22.38 -15.12 2.52
CA LEU A 532 -22.03 -13.71 2.31
C LEU A 532 -20.60 -13.47 2.76
N TYR A 533 -19.75 -13.07 1.85
CA TYR A 533 -18.37 -12.65 2.13
C TYR A 533 -18.35 -11.15 2.32
N LEU A 534 -17.93 -10.70 3.51
CA LEU A 534 -17.73 -9.30 3.83
C LEU A 534 -16.24 -9.01 3.94
N ILE A 535 -15.76 -7.99 3.25
CA ILE A 535 -14.40 -7.48 3.36
C ILE A 535 -14.48 -6.18 4.15
N THR A 536 -14.00 -6.19 5.39
CA THR A 536 -14.03 -5.02 6.28
C THR A 536 -12.63 -4.58 6.65
N ARG A 537 -12.44 -3.27 6.88
CA ARG A 537 -11.19 -2.68 7.37
C ARG A 537 -11.43 -2.01 8.71
N SER A 538 -10.63 -2.38 9.71
CA SER A 538 -10.64 -1.77 11.03
C SER A 538 -9.25 -1.32 11.44
N THR A 539 -9.16 -0.26 12.24
CA THR A 539 -7.93 0.13 12.95
C THR A 539 -8.23 0.02 14.44
N PRO A 540 -7.39 -0.68 15.24
CA PRO A 540 -7.68 -0.89 16.66
C PRO A 540 -7.91 0.42 17.41
N THR A 541 -9.02 0.51 18.14
CA THR A 541 -9.36 1.67 18.96
C THR A 541 -8.98 1.43 20.41
N LEU A 542 -7.82 1.92 20.83
CA LEU A 542 -7.32 1.75 22.17
C LEU A 542 -7.86 2.82 23.12
N ALA A 543 -8.16 2.44 24.36
CA ALA A 543 -8.61 3.38 25.38
C ALA A 543 -7.56 4.46 25.67
N GLY A 544 -7.88 5.72 25.41
CA GLY A 544 -6.97 6.85 25.61
C GLY A 544 -6.02 7.13 24.46
N PHE A 545 -6.09 6.39 23.37
CA PHE A 545 -5.33 6.66 22.15
C PHE A 545 -5.96 7.83 21.37
N ILE A 546 -5.12 8.74 20.93
CA ILE A 546 -5.50 9.93 20.16
C ILE A 546 -4.99 9.74 18.72
N PRO A 547 -5.85 9.49 17.74
CA PRO A 547 -5.43 9.21 16.35
C PRO A 547 -4.56 10.31 15.72
N TYR A 548 -4.75 11.56 16.14
CA TYR A 548 -4.03 12.74 15.63
C TYR A 548 -3.40 13.51 16.79
N PRO A 549 -2.26 13.06 17.33
CA PRO A 549 -1.65 13.67 18.50
C PRO A 549 -1.03 15.04 18.15
N ALA A 550 -1.53 16.11 18.77
CA ALA A 550 -1.05 17.47 18.54
C ALA A 550 0.15 17.84 19.42
N THR A 551 0.30 17.19 20.57
CA THR A 551 1.31 17.54 21.58
C THR A 551 2.20 16.35 21.94
N SER A 552 3.34 16.61 22.58
CA SER A 552 4.19 15.56 23.15
C SER A 552 3.50 14.77 24.26
N GLU A 553 2.56 15.40 24.99
CA GLU A 553 1.75 14.72 26.01
C GLU A 553 0.76 13.73 25.36
N ASP A 554 0.16 14.11 24.23
CA ASP A 554 -0.72 13.22 23.46
C ASP A 554 0.05 11.99 22.95
N ARG A 555 1.26 12.19 22.41
CA ARG A 555 2.13 11.10 21.95
C ARG A 555 2.56 10.17 23.10
N ALA A 556 2.91 10.73 24.27
CA ALA A 556 3.22 9.93 25.45
C ALA A 556 2.00 9.14 25.95
N SER A 557 0.80 9.73 25.88
CA SER A 557 -0.46 9.03 26.18
C SER A 557 -0.73 7.88 25.20
N ASN A 558 -0.50 8.10 23.91
CA ASN A 558 -0.61 7.07 22.88
C ASN A 558 0.34 5.91 23.14
N GLN A 559 1.61 6.19 23.43
CA GLN A 559 2.58 5.14 23.74
C GLN A 559 2.17 4.34 24.97
N GLN A 560 1.62 4.99 25.99
CA GLN A 560 1.09 4.29 27.17
C GLN A 560 -0.13 3.43 26.80
N ALA A 561 -1.04 3.91 25.97
CA ALA A 561 -2.20 3.14 25.50
C ALA A 561 -1.77 1.90 24.72
N ILE A 562 -0.79 2.06 23.79
CA ILE A 562 -0.22 0.96 23.00
C ILE A 562 0.44 -0.08 23.92
N ASN A 563 1.27 0.35 24.86
CA ASN A 563 1.98 -0.59 25.76
C ASN A 563 1.02 -1.37 26.67
N ASN A 564 -0.12 -0.78 27.04
CA ASN A 564 -1.11 -1.42 27.92
C ASN A 564 -2.13 -2.31 27.18
N ALA A 565 -2.20 -2.21 25.85
CA ALA A 565 -3.12 -3.02 25.06
C ALA A 565 -2.73 -4.51 25.09
N ASP A 566 -3.71 -5.40 25.15
CA ASP A 566 -3.52 -6.83 24.95
C ASP A 566 -4.07 -7.26 23.57
N ILE A 567 -3.86 -8.52 23.19
CA ILE A 567 -4.30 -9.04 21.90
C ILE A 567 -5.81 -8.86 21.66
N ASN A 568 -6.65 -8.94 22.70
CA ASN A 568 -8.09 -8.75 22.55
C ASN A 568 -8.48 -7.29 22.30
N ASP A 569 -7.62 -6.33 22.66
CA ASP A 569 -7.83 -4.92 22.33
C ASP A 569 -7.48 -4.61 20.88
N LEU A 570 -6.68 -5.45 20.24
CA LEU A 570 -6.17 -5.26 18.89
C LEU A 570 -6.99 -6.00 17.82
N LEU A 571 -7.65 -7.11 18.17
CA LEU A 571 -8.46 -7.86 17.22
C LEU A 571 -9.83 -7.21 16.96
N PRO A 572 -10.32 -7.18 15.71
CA PRO A 572 -11.65 -6.71 15.39
C PRO A 572 -12.71 -7.58 16.04
N LYS A 573 -13.84 -6.97 16.40
CA LYS A 573 -14.93 -7.60 17.13
C LYS A 573 -16.23 -7.61 16.34
N TYR A 574 -17.13 -8.49 16.74
CA TYR A 574 -18.52 -8.44 16.32
C TYR A 574 -19.48 -8.60 17.51
N THR A 575 -20.66 -8.03 17.37
CA THR A 575 -21.78 -8.19 18.32
C THR A 575 -22.89 -8.94 17.62
N ASP A 576 -23.28 -10.07 18.18
CA ASP A 576 -24.33 -10.93 17.65
C ASP A 576 -25.76 -10.40 17.91
N GLY A 577 -26.77 -11.06 17.34
CA GLY A 577 -28.18 -10.70 17.47
C GLY A 577 -28.77 -10.72 18.89
N VAL A 578 -28.04 -11.29 19.86
CA VAL A 578 -28.44 -11.29 21.28
C VAL A 578 -27.62 -10.30 22.12
N GLY A 579 -26.67 -9.57 21.48
CA GLY A 579 -25.90 -8.51 22.09
C GLY A 579 -24.61 -8.99 22.78
N ALA A 580 -24.12 -10.21 22.49
CA ALA A 580 -22.83 -10.68 22.97
C ALA A 580 -21.73 -10.24 22.02
N THR A 581 -20.65 -9.65 22.57
CA THR A 581 -19.48 -9.20 21.80
C THR A 581 -18.38 -10.26 21.87
N ASN A 582 -17.85 -10.63 20.70
CA ASN A 582 -16.81 -11.64 20.51
C ASN A 582 -15.74 -11.09 19.56
N ASN A 583 -14.54 -11.69 19.55
CA ASN A 583 -13.55 -11.44 18.52
C ASN A 583 -14.07 -11.98 17.18
N LEU A 584 -13.95 -11.18 16.11
CA LEU A 584 -14.38 -11.55 14.76
C LEU A 584 -13.46 -12.61 14.15
N VAL A 585 -12.19 -12.58 14.52
CA VAL A 585 -11.15 -13.48 14.03
C VAL A 585 -10.23 -13.87 15.18
N SER A 586 -9.64 -15.05 15.12
CA SER A 586 -8.55 -15.46 15.99
C SER A 586 -7.22 -14.97 15.39
N GLU A 587 -6.27 -14.56 16.25
CA GLU A 587 -4.94 -14.14 15.85
C GLU A 587 -4.21 -15.19 14.98
N GLN A 588 -4.52 -16.48 15.15
CA GLN A 588 -3.92 -17.57 14.36
C GLN A 588 -4.40 -17.58 12.91
N ASN A 589 -5.53 -16.93 12.64
CA ASN A 589 -6.08 -16.78 11.29
C ASN A 589 -5.73 -15.42 10.67
N CYS A 590 -4.77 -14.72 11.26
CA CYS A 590 -4.28 -13.44 10.74
C CYS A 590 -2.95 -13.60 10.01
N LEU A 591 -2.76 -12.81 8.99
CA LEU A 591 -1.59 -12.74 8.14
C LEU A 591 -0.95 -11.37 8.32
N VAL A 592 0.35 -11.32 8.29
CA VAL A 592 1.12 -10.07 8.23
C VAL A 592 2.00 -10.11 7.00
N PRO A 593 2.29 -8.96 6.37
CA PRO A 593 3.33 -8.92 5.36
C PRO A 593 4.63 -9.45 5.95
N ASN A 594 5.38 -10.24 5.20
CA ASN A 594 6.72 -10.60 5.62
C ASN A 594 7.50 -9.32 5.93
N ALA A 595 8.32 -9.35 6.98
CA ALA A 595 9.03 -8.17 7.49
C ALA A 595 9.89 -7.46 6.42
N GLU A 596 10.23 -8.18 5.35
CA GLU A 596 11.02 -7.69 4.23
C GLU A 596 10.20 -7.02 3.11
N SER A 597 8.88 -7.27 3.05
CA SER A 597 8.02 -6.80 1.97
C SER A 597 7.36 -5.45 2.21
N SER A 598 7.34 -4.91 3.42
CA SER A 598 6.68 -3.64 3.74
C SER A 598 7.60 -2.63 4.40
N SER A 599 7.80 -1.51 3.73
CA SER A 599 8.51 -0.35 4.29
C SER A 599 7.75 0.35 5.42
N LEU A 600 6.46 0.05 5.60
CA LEU A 600 5.59 0.58 6.65
C LEU A 600 4.68 -0.51 7.21
N ARG A 601 4.61 -0.62 8.53
CA ARG A 601 3.67 -1.51 9.20
C ARG A 601 2.31 -0.84 9.26
N SER A 602 1.34 -1.43 8.56
CA SER A 602 -0.04 -0.94 8.63
C SER A 602 -0.69 -1.35 9.96
N PRO A 603 -1.22 -0.41 10.76
CA PRO A 603 -2.05 -0.76 11.91
C PRO A 603 -3.47 -1.17 11.50
N SER A 604 -3.83 -1.04 10.22
CA SER A 604 -5.14 -1.43 9.70
C SER A 604 -5.21 -2.92 9.46
N ILE A 605 -6.33 -3.51 9.84
CA ILE A 605 -6.62 -4.93 9.70
C ILE A 605 -7.76 -5.06 8.70
N VAL A 606 -7.51 -5.75 7.60
CA VAL A 606 -8.54 -6.17 6.65
C VAL A 606 -9.00 -7.57 7.05
N THR A 607 -10.30 -7.75 7.22
CA THR A 607 -10.91 -9.02 7.60
C THR A 607 -11.86 -9.48 6.50
N ILE A 608 -11.70 -10.72 6.05
CA ILE A 608 -12.63 -11.41 5.16
C ILE A 608 -13.47 -12.35 6.03
N SER A 609 -14.78 -12.10 6.10
CA SER A 609 -15.72 -12.88 6.90
C SER A 609 -16.74 -13.57 6.00
N ALA A 610 -16.79 -14.89 6.02
CA ALA A 610 -17.87 -15.68 5.42
C ALA A 610 -18.97 -15.87 6.46
N ILE A 611 -20.17 -15.38 6.15
CA ILE A 611 -21.34 -15.41 7.04
C ILE A 611 -22.42 -16.23 6.36
N ASN A 612 -22.94 -17.24 7.06
CA ASN A 612 -24.04 -18.05 6.56
C ASN A 612 -25.37 -17.31 6.73
N LEU A 613 -26.02 -16.95 5.62
CA LEU A 613 -27.31 -16.20 5.65
C LEU A 613 -28.49 -17.03 6.14
N GLN A 614 -28.34 -18.38 6.30
CA GLN A 614 -29.31 -19.23 6.94
C GLN A 614 -29.14 -19.26 8.48
N ASP A 615 -27.92 -19.05 8.97
CA ASP A 615 -27.55 -18.96 10.38
C ASP A 615 -26.41 -17.93 10.56
N ALA A 616 -26.75 -16.65 10.75
CA ALA A 616 -25.78 -15.57 10.88
C ALA A 616 -24.88 -15.66 12.14
N SER A 617 -25.04 -16.69 12.97
CA SER A 617 -24.08 -17.01 14.04
C SER A 617 -22.89 -17.85 13.53
N ASP A 618 -22.99 -18.45 12.35
CA ASP A 618 -21.92 -19.16 11.67
C ASP A 618 -21.08 -18.18 10.86
N ILE A 619 -20.01 -17.67 11.50
CA ILE A 619 -19.08 -16.68 10.95
C ILE A 619 -17.68 -17.28 10.97
N ASN A 620 -17.06 -17.35 9.81
CA ASN A 620 -15.69 -17.84 9.65
C ASN A 620 -14.83 -16.74 9.00
N SER A 621 -13.77 -16.31 9.69
CA SER A 621 -12.99 -15.14 9.27
C SER A 621 -11.49 -15.42 9.22
N VAL A 622 -10.84 -14.74 8.29
CA VAL A 622 -9.39 -14.61 8.17
C VAL A 622 -9.04 -13.12 8.11
N CYS A 623 -7.89 -12.72 8.64
CA CYS A 623 -7.48 -11.33 8.55
C CYS A 623 -6.06 -11.16 7.99
N MET A 624 -5.77 -9.95 7.49
CA MET A 624 -4.42 -9.53 7.11
C MET A 624 -4.19 -8.08 7.54
N ALA A 625 -2.95 -7.79 7.96
CA ALA A 625 -2.55 -6.45 8.35
C ALA A 625 -1.99 -5.66 7.14
N GLU A 626 -2.88 -5.34 6.21
CA GLU A 626 -2.57 -4.68 4.93
C GLU A 626 -3.68 -3.68 4.56
N SER A 627 -3.45 -2.81 3.59
CA SER A 627 -4.52 -1.97 3.03
C SER A 627 -4.92 -2.49 1.65
N VAL A 628 -6.22 -2.57 1.38
CA VAL A 628 -6.79 -3.05 0.12
C VAL A 628 -7.50 -1.91 -0.59
N PHE A 629 -7.28 -1.77 -1.90
CA PHE A 629 -7.95 -0.76 -2.73
C PHE A 629 -8.74 -1.35 -3.91
N ALA A 630 -8.53 -2.63 -4.25
CA ALA A 630 -9.30 -3.31 -5.29
C ALA A 630 -9.57 -4.77 -4.90
N THR A 631 -10.67 -5.31 -5.42
CA THR A 631 -11.11 -6.69 -5.20
C THR A 631 -11.56 -7.31 -6.52
N TYR A 632 -11.32 -8.62 -6.68
CA TYR A 632 -11.91 -9.44 -7.71
C TYR A 632 -12.34 -10.77 -7.09
N VAL A 633 -13.55 -11.22 -7.39
CA VAL A 633 -14.10 -12.46 -6.81
C VAL A 633 -14.64 -13.36 -7.91
N SER A 634 -14.18 -14.61 -7.93
CA SER A 634 -14.74 -15.70 -8.73
C SER A 634 -15.54 -16.65 -7.84
N LEU A 635 -16.05 -17.74 -8.42
CA LEU A 635 -16.80 -18.75 -7.65
C LEU A 635 -15.93 -19.50 -6.62
N ASP A 636 -14.63 -19.60 -6.86
CA ASP A 636 -13.72 -20.41 -6.07
C ASP A 636 -12.67 -19.61 -5.30
N SER A 637 -12.48 -18.33 -5.66
CA SER A 637 -11.39 -17.50 -5.15
C SER A 637 -11.75 -16.01 -5.05
N MET A 638 -11.07 -15.33 -4.14
CA MET A 638 -11.09 -13.88 -3.99
C MET A 638 -9.65 -13.36 -4.11
N TYR A 639 -9.47 -12.27 -4.81
CA TYR A 639 -8.19 -11.58 -4.97
C TYR A 639 -8.32 -10.16 -4.40
N LEU A 640 -7.45 -9.83 -3.46
CA LEU A 640 -7.35 -8.52 -2.85
C LEU A 640 -6.08 -7.84 -3.33
N VAL A 641 -6.17 -6.58 -3.72
CA VAL A 641 -5.05 -5.82 -4.27
C VAL A 641 -4.65 -4.72 -3.31
N SER A 642 -3.38 -4.70 -2.95
CA SER A 642 -2.76 -3.70 -2.08
C SER A 642 -1.81 -2.81 -2.88
N ASN A 643 -1.71 -1.52 -2.51
CA ASN A 643 -0.69 -0.62 -3.03
C ASN A 643 0.42 -0.46 -2.01
N GLN A 644 1.66 -0.49 -2.46
CA GLN A 644 2.78 -0.05 -1.65
C GLN A 644 3.01 1.45 -1.86
N TYR A 645 2.73 2.24 -0.82
CA TYR A 645 3.03 3.67 -0.83
C TYR A 645 4.41 3.91 -0.19
N PRO A 646 5.39 4.46 -0.92
CA PRO A 646 6.62 4.91 -0.29
C PRO A 646 6.35 6.08 0.67
N ILE A 647 6.96 6.03 1.87
CA ILE A 647 6.79 7.00 2.98
C ILE A 647 7.08 8.46 2.57
N SER A 648 7.82 8.69 1.48
CA SER A 648 8.42 9.97 1.13
C SER A 648 7.60 10.82 0.16
N ARG A 649 6.39 10.44 -0.24
CA ARG A 649 5.65 11.20 -1.26
C ARG A 649 4.83 12.35 -0.69
N GLN A 650 5.31 13.56 -0.93
CA GLN A 650 4.44 14.63 -1.42
C GLN A 650 3.79 14.09 -2.70
N ILE A 651 2.49 13.84 -2.66
CA ILE A 651 1.73 13.18 -3.71
C ILE A 651 1.89 14.01 -5.00
N ASP A 652 2.74 13.55 -5.90
CA ASP A 652 2.64 13.95 -7.28
C ASP A 652 1.49 13.12 -7.87
N PHE A 653 0.33 13.75 -8.04
CA PHE A 653 -0.92 13.13 -8.51
C PHE A 653 -0.78 12.47 -9.90
N PHE A 654 0.36 12.67 -10.55
CA PHE A 654 0.71 12.18 -11.89
C PHE A 654 1.79 11.10 -11.90
N ALA A 655 2.42 10.78 -10.77
CA ALA A 655 3.33 9.66 -10.70
C ALA A 655 2.50 8.36 -10.58
N GLY A 656 2.59 7.49 -11.56
CA GLY A 656 1.83 6.25 -11.66
C GLY A 656 2.03 5.34 -10.44
N PHE A 657 1.09 4.44 -10.22
CA PHE A 657 1.22 3.37 -9.22
C PHE A 657 2.31 2.43 -9.71
N GLU A 658 3.44 2.37 -9.02
CA GLU A 658 4.59 1.62 -9.52
C GLU A 658 4.51 0.13 -9.21
N ILE A 659 3.78 -0.26 -8.13
CA ILE A 659 3.74 -1.64 -7.66
C ILE A 659 2.43 -1.95 -6.97
N ILE A 660 1.87 -3.12 -7.29
CA ILE A 660 0.72 -3.70 -6.60
C ILE A 660 1.06 -5.09 -6.08
N ASP A 661 0.58 -5.40 -4.87
CA ASP A 661 0.57 -6.75 -4.33
C ASP A 661 -0.82 -7.36 -4.47
N ILE A 662 -0.90 -8.61 -4.90
CA ILE A 662 -2.15 -9.34 -5.12
C ILE A 662 -2.17 -10.54 -4.18
N HIS A 663 -3.22 -10.63 -3.36
CA HIS A 663 -3.40 -11.69 -2.36
C HIS A 663 -4.59 -12.55 -2.73
N LYS A 664 -4.37 -13.84 -2.96
CA LYS A 664 -5.40 -14.84 -3.28
C LYS A 664 -5.91 -15.52 -2.02
N PHE A 665 -7.23 -15.59 -1.90
CA PHE A 665 -7.92 -16.41 -0.92
C PHE A 665 -8.85 -17.37 -1.65
N THR A 666 -8.82 -18.66 -1.30
CA THR A 666 -9.74 -19.67 -1.84
C THR A 666 -10.90 -19.88 -0.88
N PHE A 667 -12.05 -20.24 -1.41
CA PHE A 667 -13.23 -20.58 -0.61
C PHE A 667 -13.21 -22.05 -0.26
N THR A 668 -13.38 -22.36 1.01
CA THR A 668 -13.43 -23.73 1.56
C THR A 668 -14.67 -23.90 2.41
N ASP A 669 -15.01 -25.15 2.76
CA ASP A 669 -16.11 -25.46 3.68
C ASP A 669 -15.91 -24.81 5.08
N LEU A 670 -14.70 -24.38 5.42
CA LEU A 670 -14.35 -23.70 6.68
C LEU A 670 -14.25 -22.17 6.54
N GLY A 671 -14.65 -21.60 5.40
CA GLY A 671 -14.54 -20.17 5.10
C GLY A 671 -13.34 -19.83 4.19
N PRO A 672 -12.96 -18.54 4.08
CA PRO A 672 -11.87 -18.10 3.24
C PRO A 672 -10.52 -18.59 3.79
N ALA A 673 -9.64 -19.08 2.90
CA ALA A 673 -8.30 -19.55 3.25
C ALA A 673 -7.28 -18.88 2.35
N TYR A 674 -6.20 -18.36 2.93
CA TYR A 674 -5.09 -17.77 2.18
C TYR A 674 -4.42 -18.80 1.27
N ALA A 675 -4.22 -18.44 0.02
CA ALA A 675 -3.68 -19.32 -1.01
C ALA A 675 -2.37 -18.83 -1.62
N GLY A 676 -2.07 -17.52 -1.54
CA GLY A 676 -0.79 -17.00 -2.01
C GLY A 676 -0.82 -15.51 -2.32
N SER A 677 0.35 -14.93 -2.53
CA SER A 677 0.54 -13.55 -2.97
C SER A 677 1.48 -13.47 -4.17
N GLY A 678 1.35 -12.40 -4.95
CA GLY A 678 2.24 -12.07 -6.05
C GLY A 678 2.35 -10.56 -6.20
N ARG A 679 3.46 -10.08 -6.73
CA ARG A 679 3.75 -8.66 -6.93
C ARG A 679 3.83 -8.36 -8.43
N LEU A 680 3.27 -7.25 -8.85
CA LEU A 680 3.36 -6.76 -10.21
C LEU A 680 3.85 -5.32 -10.27
N ASN A 681 4.71 -5.04 -11.23
CA ASN A 681 5.10 -3.69 -11.59
C ASN A 681 3.95 -2.99 -12.34
N GLY A 682 3.73 -1.71 -12.05
CA GLY A 682 2.59 -0.95 -12.53
C GLY A 682 1.36 -1.08 -11.64
N GLY A 683 0.31 -0.33 -11.96
CA GLY A 683 -0.91 -0.29 -11.17
C GLY A 683 -2.16 -0.06 -12.00
N PHE A 684 -3.27 0.23 -11.34
CA PHE A 684 -4.55 0.51 -11.96
C PHE A 684 -4.75 2.04 -12.07
N SER A 685 -4.37 2.62 -13.21
CA SER A 685 -4.30 4.07 -13.37
C SER A 685 -5.64 4.74 -13.68
N THR A 686 -6.57 4.04 -14.34
CA THR A 686 -7.88 4.55 -14.79
C THR A 686 -8.86 3.38 -14.97
N GLY A 687 -10.15 3.71 -15.03
CA GLY A 687 -11.23 2.72 -15.16
C GLY A 687 -11.53 2.01 -13.85
N ASN A 688 -12.44 1.02 -13.89
CA ASN A 688 -12.80 0.22 -12.73
C ASN A 688 -11.69 -0.81 -12.41
N PRO A 689 -11.06 -0.77 -11.21
CA PRO A 689 -9.99 -1.71 -10.84
C PRO A 689 -10.40 -3.18 -10.90
N ALA A 690 -11.63 -3.52 -10.57
CA ALA A 690 -12.12 -4.90 -10.60
C ALA A 690 -12.04 -5.50 -12.00
N TYR A 691 -12.37 -4.75 -13.05
CA TYR A 691 -12.31 -5.19 -14.45
C TYR A 691 -10.90 -5.37 -15.00
N ARG A 692 -9.88 -4.86 -14.29
CA ARG A 692 -8.48 -5.10 -14.62
C ARG A 692 -8.05 -6.54 -14.33
N MET A 693 -8.91 -7.33 -13.69
CA MET A 693 -8.65 -8.72 -13.29
C MET A 693 -9.71 -9.66 -13.82
N GLY A 694 -9.33 -10.92 -14.07
CA GLY A 694 -10.24 -12.00 -14.46
C GLY A 694 -9.57 -13.36 -14.42
N GLU A 695 -10.28 -14.38 -13.94
CA GLU A 695 -9.77 -15.75 -13.96
C GLU A 695 -9.93 -16.39 -15.33
N HIS A 696 -8.88 -17.05 -15.77
CA HIS A 696 -8.80 -17.80 -17.00
C HIS A 696 -8.06 -19.12 -16.77
N ASN A 697 -8.72 -20.26 -16.95
CA ASN A 697 -8.13 -21.61 -16.81
C ASN A 697 -7.35 -21.81 -15.49
N GLY A 698 -7.85 -21.29 -14.37
CA GLY A 698 -7.22 -21.37 -13.04
C GLY A 698 -6.09 -20.38 -12.82
N ARG A 699 -5.83 -19.46 -13.76
CA ARG A 699 -4.88 -18.38 -13.70
C ARG A 699 -5.60 -17.05 -13.55
N LEU A 700 -4.98 -16.11 -12.88
CA LEU A 700 -5.44 -14.73 -12.82
C LEU A 700 -4.77 -13.93 -13.95
N ALA A 701 -5.56 -13.35 -14.84
CA ALA A 701 -5.08 -12.34 -15.78
C ALA A 701 -5.23 -10.95 -15.14
N VAL A 702 -4.16 -10.15 -15.18
CA VAL A 702 -4.11 -8.81 -14.57
C VAL A 702 -3.61 -7.81 -15.59
N ILE A 703 -4.31 -6.67 -15.74
CA ILE A 703 -3.95 -5.59 -16.66
C ILE A 703 -3.45 -4.40 -15.87
N THR A 704 -2.15 -4.10 -15.96
CA THR A 704 -1.48 -2.99 -15.27
C THR A 704 -1.00 -1.92 -16.25
N SER A 705 -0.62 -0.76 -15.70
CA SER A 705 0.05 0.33 -16.44
C SER A 705 1.23 0.81 -15.59
N GLU A 706 2.42 0.94 -16.18
CA GLU A 706 3.63 1.44 -15.48
C GLU A 706 3.48 2.91 -15.08
N THR A 707 2.85 3.70 -15.97
CA THR A 707 2.49 5.08 -15.70
C THR A 707 1.03 5.30 -16.05
N PHE A 708 0.50 6.49 -15.74
CA PHE A 708 -0.89 6.85 -16.03
C PHE A 708 -1.27 6.65 -17.51
N ASN A 709 -0.33 6.82 -18.43
CA ASN A 709 -0.58 6.83 -19.89
C ASN A 709 0.44 6.04 -20.71
N SER A 710 1.13 5.07 -20.11
CA SER A 710 2.10 4.22 -20.82
C SER A 710 2.41 2.91 -20.08
N GLY A 711 3.10 2.00 -20.76
CA GLY A 711 3.55 0.74 -20.18
C GLY A 711 2.39 -0.20 -19.83
N HIS A 712 1.35 -0.28 -20.68
CA HIS A 712 0.23 -1.20 -20.46
C HIS A 712 0.68 -2.64 -20.65
N LYS A 713 0.39 -3.48 -19.67
CA LYS A 713 0.80 -4.88 -19.62
C LYS A 713 -0.38 -5.76 -19.21
N ILE A 714 -0.52 -6.92 -19.79
CA ILE A 714 -1.36 -7.99 -19.28
C ILE A 714 -0.46 -9.12 -18.80
N THR A 715 -0.65 -9.56 -17.56
CA THR A 715 0.15 -10.60 -16.91
C THR A 715 -0.74 -11.75 -16.48
N LEU A 716 -0.31 -12.98 -16.66
CA LEU A 716 -0.95 -14.18 -16.15
C LEU A 716 -0.22 -14.69 -14.92
N LEU A 717 -0.94 -14.79 -13.80
CA LEU A 717 -0.45 -15.35 -12.54
C LEU A 717 -1.06 -16.74 -12.31
N GLU A 718 -0.25 -17.69 -11.89
CA GLU A 718 -0.66 -19.04 -11.48
C GLU A 718 -0.24 -19.27 -10.02
N GLN A 719 -1.05 -20.05 -9.29
CA GLN A 719 -0.68 -20.41 -7.91
C GLN A 719 0.47 -21.42 -7.95
N GLY A 720 1.63 -20.99 -7.44
CA GLY A 720 2.83 -21.80 -7.26
C GLY A 720 2.90 -22.53 -5.92
N GLU A 721 4.09 -22.97 -5.56
CA GLU A 721 4.39 -23.55 -4.25
C GLU A 721 4.62 -22.41 -3.22
N ASN A 722 4.64 -22.72 -1.93
CA ASN A 722 4.96 -21.81 -0.82
C ASN A 722 4.10 -20.53 -0.73
N PHE A 723 2.82 -20.62 -1.13
CA PHE A 723 1.88 -19.49 -1.12
C PHE A 723 2.25 -18.33 -2.07
N ASN A 724 2.95 -18.61 -3.17
CA ASN A 724 3.27 -17.63 -4.20
C ASN A 724 2.27 -17.66 -5.36
N LEU A 725 2.00 -16.49 -5.95
CA LEU A 725 1.39 -16.34 -7.26
C LEU A 725 2.50 -16.00 -8.26
N VAL A 726 2.82 -16.96 -9.13
CA VAL A 726 3.95 -16.88 -10.05
C VAL A 726 3.49 -16.34 -11.39
N GLU A 727 4.24 -15.42 -11.99
CA GLU A 727 4.05 -14.98 -13.36
C GLU A 727 4.37 -16.13 -14.33
N VAL A 728 3.39 -16.56 -15.16
CA VAL A 728 3.56 -17.59 -16.17
C VAL A 728 3.59 -17.04 -17.59
N GLY A 729 3.42 -15.76 -17.75
CA GLY A 729 3.56 -15.07 -19.03
C GLY A 729 2.91 -13.69 -19.04
N HIS A 730 3.36 -12.82 -19.94
CA HIS A 730 2.83 -11.47 -20.11
C HIS A 730 2.92 -10.97 -21.55
N LEU A 731 2.18 -9.89 -21.84
CA LEU A 731 2.30 -9.07 -23.05
C LEU A 731 2.39 -7.58 -22.66
N PRO A 732 3.25 -6.79 -23.38
CA PRO A 732 4.20 -7.23 -24.40
C PRO A 732 5.40 -7.97 -23.81
N ASN A 733 6.07 -8.83 -24.60
CA ASN A 733 7.27 -9.56 -24.19
C ASN A 733 8.32 -9.57 -25.33
N ALA A 734 9.48 -10.16 -25.09
CA ALA A 734 10.59 -10.18 -26.05
C ALA A 734 10.24 -10.85 -27.40
N GLU A 735 9.38 -11.85 -27.40
CA GLU A 735 8.95 -12.56 -28.61
C GLU A 735 7.81 -11.81 -29.32
N LYS A 736 6.94 -11.13 -28.56
CA LYS A 736 5.77 -10.39 -29.00
C LYS A 736 5.82 -8.95 -28.46
N PRO A 737 6.70 -8.09 -29.03
CA PRO A 737 6.98 -6.75 -28.48
C PRO A 737 5.93 -5.69 -28.86
N ALA A 738 4.83 -6.06 -29.51
CA ALA A 738 3.77 -5.11 -29.87
C ALA A 738 3.13 -4.53 -28.58
N ALA A 739 3.19 -3.21 -28.44
CA ALA A 739 2.62 -2.53 -27.28
C ALA A 739 1.08 -2.63 -27.27
N ILE A 740 0.52 -2.67 -26.08
CA ILE A 740 -0.92 -2.45 -25.84
C ILE A 740 -1.10 -0.94 -25.64
N GLY A 741 -1.89 -0.30 -26.50
CA GLY A 741 -2.01 1.15 -26.53
C GLY A 741 -0.89 1.86 -27.29
N LYS A 742 -1.15 3.07 -27.73
CA LYS A 742 -0.18 3.96 -28.39
C LYS A 742 0.42 4.91 -27.35
N GLU A 743 1.55 5.56 -27.72
CA GLU A 743 2.22 6.51 -26.83
C GLU A 743 1.25 7.63 -26.36
N GLY A 744 1.10 7.74 -25.05
CA GLY A 744 0.23 8.75 -24.42
C GLY A 744 -1.23 8.30 -24.21
N GLU A 745 -1.63 7.10 -24.64
CA GLU A 745 -2.98 6.57 -24.41
C GLU A 745 -3.13 6.04 -22.97
N MET A 746 -4.32 6.25 -22.40
CA MET A 746 -4.75 5.69 -21.13
C MET A 746 -5.74 4.56 -21.36
N ILE A 747 -5.81 3.58 -20.47
CA ILE A 747 -6.85 2.54 -20.53
C ILE A 747 -8.14 3.10 -19.92
N TYR A 748 -9.21 3.10 -20.70
CA TYR A 748 -10.56 3.54 -20.29
C TYR A 748 -11.47 2.41 -19.84
N SER A 749 -11.41 1.27 -20.49
CA SER A 749 -12.10 0.06 -20.02
C SER A 749 -11.35 -1.21 -20.37
N THR A 750 -11.62 -2.24 -19.62
CA THR A 750 -11.11 -3.58 -19.84
C THR A 750 -12.20 -4.61 -19.59
N ARG A 751 -12.12 -5.76 -20.26
CA ARG A 751 -12.97 -6.91 -19.98
C ARG A 751 -12.22 -8.19 -20.27
N ILE A 752 -12.20 -9.11 -19.32
CA ILE A 752 -11.62 -10.45 -19.47
C ILE A 752 -12.78 -11.44 -19.50
N ILE A 753 -12.92 -12.19 -20.61
CA ILE A 753 -14.03 -13.09 -20.86
C ILE A 753 -13.49 -14.38 -21.45
N GLY A 754 -13.62 -15.48 -20.72
CA GLY A 754 -13.10 -16.78 -21.16
C GLY A 754 -11.62 -16.71 -21.54
N ASP A 755 -11.29 -17.02 -22.80
CA ASP A 755 -9.93 -17.06 -23.31
C ASP A 755 -9.45 -15.72 -23.91
N ARG A 756 -10.21 -14.62 -23.73
CA ARG A 756 -9.93 -13.34 -24.35
C ARG A 756 -9.93 -12.19 -23.35
N ALA A 757 -9.06 -11.20 -23.58
CA ALA A 757 -9.12 -9.90 -22.95
C ALA A 757 -9.39 -8.81 -23.99
N TYR A 758 -10.24 -7.86 -23.64
CA TYR A 758 -10.58 -6.69 -24.43
C TYR A 758 -10.08 -5.46 -23.68
N ILE A 759 -9.29 -4.61 -24.35
CA ILE A 759 -8.70 -3.43 -23.74
C ILE A 759 -9.00 -2.23 -24.64
N VAL A 760 -9.62 -1.21 -24.04
CA VAL A 760 -9.91 0.06 -24.71
C VAL A 760 -8.92 1.09 -24.19
N THR A 761 -8.09 1.63 -25.09
CA THR A 761 -7.19 2.74 -24.78
C THR A 761 -7.63 4.00 -25.54
N PHE A 762 -7.32 5.19 -25.05
CA PHE A 762 -7.71 6.44 -25.69
C PHE A 762 -6.76 7.59 -25.38
N LEU A 763 -6.46 8.38 -26.39
CA LEU A 763 -5.93 9.75 -26.33
C LEU A 763 -6.69 10.69 -27.26
N THR A 764 -6.80 10.30 -28.53
CA THR A 764 -7.54 11.04 -29.59
C THR A 764 -8.39 10.12 -30.45
N THR A 765 -8.01 8.85 -30.57
CA THR A 765 -8.76 7.76 -31.21
C THR A 765 -8.75 6.58 -30.24
N ASP A 766 -9.76 5.74 -30.30
CA ASP A 766 -9.97 4.60 -29.42
C ASP A 766 -9.64 3.29 -30.15
N PRO A 767 -8.47 2.67 -29.95
CA PRO A 767 -8.28 1.28 -30.32
C PRO A 767 -8.87 0.35 -29.26
N VAL A 768 -9.76 -0.56 -29.73
CA VAL A 768 -10.18 -1.74 -28.99
C VAL A 768 -9.23 -2.88 -29.35
N TYR A 769 -8.41 -3.32 -28.41
CA TYR A 769 -7.53 -4.47 -28.56
C TYR A 769 -8.24 -5.75 -28.19
N VAL A 770 -8.09 -6.79 -29.02
CA VAL A 770 -8.53 -8.16 -28.73
C VAL A 770 -7.29 -9.03 -28.49
N ILE A 771 -7.17 -9.59 -27.29
CA ILE A 771 -6.00 -10.35 -26.84
C ILE A 771 -6.41 -11.81 -26.55
N ASP A 772 -5.66 -12.77 -27.08
CA ASP A 772 -5.76 -14.19 -26.75
C ASP A 772 -4.93 -14.51 -25.52
N LEU A 773 -5.58 -14.97 -24.44
CA LEU A 773 -4.92 -15.34 -23.18
C LEU A 773 -4.28 -16.73 -23.22
N LEU A 774 -4.68 -17.61 -24.14
CA LEU A 774 -4.07 -18.95 -24.28
C LEU A 774 -2.69 -18.88 -24.89
N ASN A 775 -2.53 -18.04 -25.93
CA ASN A 775 -1.29 -17.91 -26.68
C ASN A 775 -0.54 -16.61 -26.34
N LEU A 776 -1.08 -15.77 -25.46
CA LEU A 776 -0.60 -14.45 -25.13
C LEU A 776 -0.22 -13.66 -26.39
N GLU A 777 -1.22 -13.28 -27.20
CA GLU A 777 -1.01 -12.50 -28.42
C GLU A 777 -2.15 -11.52 -28.69
N ILE A 778 -1.81 -10.36 -29.26
CA ILE A 778 -2.79 -9.40 -29.77
C ILE A 778 -3.32 -9.97 -31.08
N LEU A 779 -4.61 -10.35 -31.12
CA LEU A 779 -5.26 -10.90 -32.30
C LEU A 779 -5.62 -9.80 -33.28
N GLY A 780 -6.13 -8.66 -32.82
CA GLY A 780 -6.54 -7.54 -33.64
C GLY A 780 -6.75 -6.28 -32.86
N GLU A 781 -6.89 -5.17 -33.58
CA GLU A 781 -7.27 -3.87 -33.05
C GLU A 781 -8.33 -3.21 -33.96
N LEU A 782 -9.25 -2.42 -33.37
CA LEU A 782 -10.24 -1.65 -34.10
C LEU A 782 -10.15 -0.20 -33.61
N GLU A 783 -9.78 0.71 -34.52
CA GLU A 783 -9.77 2.16 -34.23
C GLU A 783 -11.16 2.77 -34.49
N ILE A 784 -11.70 3.47 -33.51
CA ILE A 784 -12.98 4.17 -33.60
C ILE A 784 -12.88 5.60 -33.01
N PRO A 785 -13.69 6.59 -33.47
CA PRO A 785 -13.77 7.89 -32.83
C PRO A 785 -14.54 7.81 -31.50
N GLY A 786 -13.98 8.37 -30.43
CA GLY A 786 -14.53 8.33 -29.08
C GLY A 786 -13.93 7.20 -28.24
N TYR A 787 -14.55 6.83 -27.11
CA TYR A 787 -14.11 5.73 -26.26
C TYR A 787 -15.29 5.01 -25.62
N SER A 788 -15.08 3.71 -25.29
CA SER A 788 -16.00 2.94 -24.47
C SER A 788 -15.48 2.91 -23.03
N SER A 789 -16.26 3.43 -22.07
CA SER A 789 -15.97 3.33 -20.62
C SER A 789 -16.46 2.02 -20.01
N TYR A 790 -17.37 1.33 -20.71
CA TYR A 790 -17.96 0.06 -20.29
C TYR A 790 -18.05 -0.90 -21.45
N LEU A 791 -17.74 -2.19 -21.22
CA LEU A 791 -17.85 -3.27 -22.18
C LEU A 791 -18.76 -4.39 -21.62
N HIS A 792 -19.76 -4.80 -22.41
CA HIS A 792 -20.68 -5.88 -22.04
C HIS A 792 -20.64 -6.99 -23.09
N PRO A 793 -20.33 -8.25 -22.69
CA PRO A 793 -20.37 -9.39 -23.61
C PRO A 793 -21.83 -9.75 -23.92
N ILE A 794 -22.15 -9.85 -25.19
CA ILE A 794 -23.47 -10.32 -25.65
C ILE A 794 -23.39 -11.80 -26.02
N SER A 795 -22.33 -12.19 -26.73
CA SER A 795 -22.04 -13.57 -27.13
C SER A 795 -20.55 -13.73 -27.40
N ASP A 796 -20.11 -14.91 -27.79
CA ASP A 796 -18.73 -15.16 -28.24
C ASP A 796 -18.32 -14.30 -29.44
N ASP A 797 -19.30 -13.82 -30.22
CA ASP A 797 -19.11 -13.09 -31.48
C ASP A 797 -19.49 -11.60 -31.38
N LEU A 798 -20.18 -11.16 -30.32
CA LEU A 798 -20.69 -9.79 -30.17
C LEU A 798 -20.30 -9.20 -28.82
N LEU A 799 -19.74 -7.96 -28.84
CA LEU A 799 -19.38 -7.18 -27.68
C LEU A 799 -20.05 -5.79 -27.77
N LEU A 800 -20.74 -5.38 -26.73
CA LEU A 800 -21.37 -4.05 -26.64
C LEU A 800 -20.43 -3.09 -25.91
N GLY A 801 -20.07 -1.97 -26.52
CA GLY A 801 -19.32 -0.89 -25.92
C GLY A 801 -20.21 0.33 -25.66
N ILE A 802 -20.12 0.91 -24.47
CA ILE A 802 -20.87 2.12 -24.08
C ILE A 802 -19.88 3.15 -23.54
N GLY A 803 -19.94 4.37 -24.05
CA GLY A 803 -19.03 5.44 -23.67
C GLY A 803 -19.38 6.76 -24.32
N LYS A 804 -18.40 7.49 -24.79
CA LYS A 804 -18.61 8.83 -25.39
C LYS A 804 -18.04 8.91 -26.79
N SER A 805 -18.75 9.60 -27.68
CA SER A 805 -18.16 10.02 -28.94
C SER A 805 -17.20 11.21 -28.74
N ALA A 806 -16.29 11.44 -29.67
CA ALA A 806 -15.33 12.53 -29.60
C ALA A 806 -15.13 13.21 -30.97
N ILE A 807 -14.93 14.53 -30.92
CA ILE A 807 -14.46 15.34 -32.06
C ILE A 807 -13.02 15.76 -31.75
N VAL A 808 -12.09 15.46 -32.66
CA VAL A 808 -10.69 15.88 -32.51
C VAL A 808 -10.47 17.17 -33.30
N GLU A 809 -10.09 18.22 -32.60
CA GLU A 809 -9.77 19.52 -33.20
C GLU A 809 -8.42 20.02 -32.65
N ASP A 810 -7.49 20.35 -33.53
CA ASP A 810 -6.13 20.80 -33.20
C ASP A 810 -5.36 19.84 -32.27
N GLY A 811 -5.62 18.52 -32.37
CA GLY A 811 -4.98 17.47 -31.56
C GLY A 811 -5.56 17.33 -30.16
N VAL A 812 -6.67 18.01 -29.87
CA VAL A 812 -7.42 17.88 -28.61
C VAL A 812 -8.72 17.12 -28.86
N ALA A 813 -9.00 16.09 -28.10
CA ALA A 813 -10.27 15.36 -28.13
C ALA A 813 -11.31 16.06 -27.25
N TYR A 814 -12.44 16.44 -27.86
CA TYR A 814 -13.59 17.00 -27.16
C TYR A 814 -14.71 15.96 -27.13
N PHE A 815 -14.98 15.41 -25.96
CA PHE A 815 -16.03 14.41 -25.75
C PHE A 815 -17.40 15.04 -26.01
N GLN A 816 -18.24 14.29 -26.72
CA GLN A 816 -19.57 14.69 -27.14
C GLN A 816 -20.64 13.91 -26.38
N GLY A 817 -21.68 13.42 -27.08
CA GLY A 817 -22.76 12.63 -26.53
C GLY A 817 -22.36 11.21 -26.14
N MET A 818 -23.31 10.51 -25.51
CA MET A 818 -23.15 9.07 -25.22
C MET A 818 -23.16 8.28 -26.53
N LYS A 819 -22.21 7.36 -26.66
CA LYS A 819 -22.07 6.43 -27.78
C LYS A 819 -22.30 5.01 -27.31
N ILE A 820 -23.22 4.32 -27.98
CA ILE A 820 -23.53 2.90 -27.75
C ILE A 820 -23.17 2.19 -29.04
N GLN A 821 -22.27 1.23 -28.99
CA GLN A 821 -21.67 0.60 -30.17
C GLN A 821 -21.61 -0.91 -29.99
N LEU A 822 -22.05 -1.63 -31.03
CA LEU A 822 -21.93 -3.08 -31.10
C LEU A 822 -20.74 -3.46 -31.97
N PHE A 823 -19.84 -4.25 -31.41
CA PHE A 823 -18.69 -4.82 -32.11
C PHE A 823 -18.98 -6.26 -32.53
N ASP A 824 -18.77 -6.58 -33.80
CA ASP A 824 -18.66 -7.94 -34.30
C ASP A 824 -17.20 -8.39 -34.14
N ILE A 825 -16.99 -9.36 -33.27
CA ILE A 825 -15.69 -9.95 -32.89
C ILE A 825 -15.60 -11.42 -33.29
N SER A 826 -16.48 -11.87 -34.23
CA SER A 826 -16.49 -13.24 -34.79
C SER A 826 -15.17 -13.59 -35.50
N ASP A 827 -14.53 -12.59 -36.14
CA ASP A 827 -13.13 -12.67 -36.56
C ASP A 827 -12.30 -11.71 -35.65
N PRO A 828 -11.68 -12.24 -34.59
CA PRO A 828 -10.96 -11.39 -33.61
C PRO A 828 -9.72 -10.71 -34.21
N ALA A 829 -9.25 -11.15 -35.38
CA ALA A 829 -8.15 -10.49 -36.09
C ALA A 829 -8.61 -9.24 -36.87
N VAL A 830 -9.90 -9.14 -37.16
CA VAL A 830 -10.50 -8.01 -37.88
C VAL A 830 -11.84 -7.62 -37.23
N PRO A 831 -11.84 -7.17 -35.97
CA PRO A 831 -13.06 -6.73 -35.32
C PRO A 831 -13.66 -5.52 -36.07
N VAL A 832 -14.98 -5.43 -36.13
CA VAL A 832 -15.67 -4.37 -36.86
C VAL A 832 -16.80 -3.75 -36.03
N SER A 833 -17.10 -2.46 -36.25
CA SER A 833 -18.29 -1.82 -35.72
C SER A 833 -19.50 -2.24 -36.57
N ALA A 834 -20.40 -3.03 -35.95
CA ALA A 834 -21.59 -3.53 -36.66
C ALA A 834 -22.75 -2.54 -36.60
N SER A 835 -22.93 -1.84 -35.47
CA SER A 835 -24.02 -0.87 -35.28
C SER A 835 -23.64 0.17 -34.23
N GLU A 836 -24.11 1.38 -34.36
CA GLU A 836 -23.91 2.46 -33.37
C GLU A 836 -25.12 3.36 -33.20
N VAL A 837 -25.28 3.92 -31.99
CA VAL A 837 -26.29 4.94 -31.66
C VAL A 837 -25.62 6.00 -30.81
N GLU A 838 -25.82 7.27 -31.18
CA GLU A 838 -25.38 8.42 -30.40
C GLU A 838 -26.58 9.18 -29.78
N ILE A 839 -26.41 9.68 -28.55
CA ILE A 839 -27.44 10.39 -27.76
C ILE A 839 -26.85 11.65 -27.17
N GLY A 840 -27.51 12.78 -27.46
CA GLY A 840 -27.14 14.11 -26.93
C GLY A 840 -25.81 14.63 -27.48
N PHE A 841 -25.34 15.71 -26.89
CA PHE A 841 -24.13 16.42 -27.26
C PHE A 841 -23.19 16.59 -26.06
N ARG A 842 -22.17 17.43 -26.20
CA ARG A 842 -21.16 17.64 -25.15
C ARG A 842 -21.80 18.09 -23.83
N GLY A 843 -21.56 17.35 -22.78
CA GLY A 843 -22.19 17.45 -21.47
C GLY A 843 -22.99 16.20 -21.08
N THR A 844 -23.51 15.46 -22.10
CA THR A 844 -24.27 14.21 -21.88
C THR A 844 -23.42 13.18 -21.19
N ASP A 845 -23.96 12.52 -20.16
CA ASP A 845 -23.28 11.48 -19.36
C ASP A 845 -24.23 10.38 -18.91
N SER A 846 -23.68 9.33 -18.31
CA SER A 846 -24.44 8.22 -17.72
C SER A 846 -23.80 7.76 -16.42
N VAL A 847 -24.62 7.42 -15.45
CA VAL A 847 -24.21 6.72 -14.22
C VAL A 847 -23.39 5.46 -14.53
N LEU A 848 -23.66 4.81 -15.64
CA LEU A 848 -22.92 3.63 -16.11
C LEU A 848 -21.40 3.87 -16.27
N SER A 849 -20.98 5.12 -16.48
CA SER A 849 -19.54 5.44 -16.60
C SER A 849 -18.73 5.12 -15.35
N TYR A 850 -19.38 5.00 -14.19
CA TYR A 850 -18.76 4.72 -12.89
C TYR A 850 -19.56 3.73 -12.02
N ASP A 851 -20.77 3.31 -12.42
CA ASP A 851 -21.59 2.32 -11.71
C ASP A 851 -22.27 1.38 -12.71
N PRO A 852 -21.66 0.25 -13.02
CA PRO A 852 -22.16 -0.73 -13.98
C PRO A 852 -23.48 -1.41 -13.61
N HIS A 853 -23.90 -1.40 -12.34
CA HIS A 853 -25.25 -1.83 -11.95
C HIS A 853 -26.38 -0.98 -12.60
N ALA A 854 -26.04 0.19 -13.14
CA ALA A 854 -26.96 1.02 -13.93
C ALA A 854 -27.29 0.41 -15.30
N PHE A 855 -26.50 -0.56 -15.79
CA PHE A 855 -26.80 -1.26 -17.02
C PHE A 855 -27.82 -2.39 -16.77
N THR A 856 -28.92 -2.33 -17.50
CA THR A 856 -29.99 -3.33 -17.42
C THR A 856 -30.03 -4.13 -18.72
N TYR A 857 -29.95 -5.45 -18.62
CA TYR A 857 -29.97 -6.32 -19.78
C TYR A 857 -30.97 -7.49 -19.57
N LEU A 858 -31.76 -7.78 -20.58
CA LEU A 858 -32.72 -8.89 -20.61
C LEU A 858 -32.61 -9.64 -21.94
N PRO A 859 -31.91 -10.79 -21.95
CA PRO A 859 -31.77 -11.60 -23.16
C PRO A 859 -33.11 -12.27 -23.56
N ASP A 860 -33.33 -12.41 -24.85
CA ASP A 860 -34.42 -13.22 -25.43
C ASP A 860 -33.84 -14.27 -26.41
N PRO A 861 -33.42 -15.43 -25.91
CA PRO A 861 -32.81 -16.46 -26.71
C PRO A 861 -33.79 -17.12 -27.72
N GLU A 862 -35.11 -16.91 -27.57
CA GLU A 862 -36.09 -17.48 -28.48
C GLU A 862 -36.19 -16.67 -29.76
N THR A 863 -36.12 -15.36 -29.65
CA THR A 863 -36.25 -14.44 -30.80
C THR A 863 -34.92 -13.89 -31.25
N GLY A 864 -33.92 -13.78 -30.38
CA GLY A 864 -32.66 -13.10 -30.59
C GLY A 864 -32.83 -11.58 -30.64
N LEU A 865 -33.92 -11.04 -30.02
CA LEU A 865 -34.21 -9.63 -29.88
C LEU A 865 -34.08 -9.26 -28.38
N ASP A 866 -32.86 -9.07 -27.94
CA ASP A 866 -32.56 -8.74 -26.55
C ASP A 866 -32.95 -7.30 -26.22
N LYS A 867 -33.33 -7.06 -24.97
CA LYS A 867 -33.68 -5.73 -24.47
C LYS A 867 -32.58 -5.25 -23.53
N PHE A 868 -32.18 -3.97 -23.66
CA PHE A 868 -31.31 -3.34 -22.67
C PHE A 868 -31.70 -1.88 -22.44
N ALA A 869 -31.30 -1.36 -21.28
CA ALA A 869 -31.59 0.00 -20.87
C ALA A 869 -30.45 0.57 -20.01
N LEU A 870 -30.27 1.89 -20.07
CA LEU A 870 -29.32 2.59 -19.19
C LEU A 870 -29.81 4.02 -18.91
N PRO A 871 -29.57 4.56 -17.71
CA PRO A 871 -29.84 5.97 -17.39
C PRO A 871 -28.88 6.88 -18.13
N ILE A 872 -29.40 7.96 -18.73
CA ILE A 872 -28.60 8.97 -19.41
C ILE A 872 -29.10 10.36 -19.02
N ASP A 873 -28.18 11.25 -18.68
CA ASP A 873 -28.36 12.68 -18.54
C ASP A 873 -28.03 13.33 -19.85
N VAL A 874 -29.02 13.87 -20.53
CA VAL A 874 -28.87 14.43 -21.87
C VAL A 874 -28.65 15.92 -21.81
N HIS A 875 -27.61 16.35 -22.52
CA HIS A 875 -27.34 17.76 -22.81
C HIS A 875 -27.54 18.03 -24.31
N GLY A 876 -28.50 18.89 -24.60
CA GLY A 876 -28.88 19.22 -25.96
C GLY A 876 -29.58 18.07 -26.70
N THR A 877 -30.67 18.40 -27.40
CA THR A 877 -31.45 17.45 -28.24
C THR A 877 -31.43 17.83 -29.71
N GLU A 878 -30.96 19.05 -30.02
CA GLU A 878 -30.82 19.57 -31.39
C GLU A 878 -29.43 20.16 -31.58
N GLU A 879 -28.86 19.99 -32.78
CA GLU A 879 -27.56 20.54 -33.14
C GLU A 879 -27.62 22.05 -33.23
N ASP A 880 -26.72 22.76 -32.54
CA ASP A 880 -26.54 24.19 -32.69
C ASP A 880 -25.58 24.46 -33.88
N PRO A 881 -26.08 25.14 -34.98
CA PRO A 881 -25.22 25.39 -36.16
C PRO A 881 -24.01 26.31 -35.89
N GLU A 882 -23.99 27.03 -34.76
CA GLU A 882 -22.87 27.86 -34.33
C GLU A 882 -21.93 27.17 -33.32
N ALA A 883 -22.24 25.94 -32.90
CA ALA A 883 -21.41 25.17 -31.97
C ALA A 883 -20.07 24.82 -32.59
N THR A 884 -19.07 24.76 -31.71
CA THR A 884 -17.72 24.22 -31.97
C THR A 884 -17.55 22.93 -31.24
N ALA A 885 -16.49 22.14 -31.50
CA ALA A 885 -16.19 20.90 -30.77
C ALA A 885 -16.15 21.11 -29.23
N SER A 886 -15.76 22.32 -28.79
CA SER A 886 -15.65 22.65 -27.35
C SER A 886 -16.96 23.20 -26.74
N THR A 887 -18.05 23.38 -27.52
CA THR A 887 -19.31 23.94 -27.02
C THR A 887 -20.01 22.97 -26.08
N PHE A 888 -20.26 23.40 -24.85
CA PHE A 888 -21.00 22.64 -23.85
C PHE A 888 -22.49 22.94 -23.97
N TYR A 889 -23.32 21.94 -24.19
CA TYR A 889 -24.75 22.09 -24.33
C TYR A 889 -25.46 22.17 -22.97
N PRO A 890 -26.58 22.89 -22.84
CA PRO A 890 -27.34 22.92 -21.61
C PRO A 890 -27.97 21.55 -21.31
N PHE A 891 -28.15 21.24 -20.04
CA PHE A 891 -28.88 20.06 -19.58
C PHE A 891 -30.34 20.14 -20.07
N ASP A 892 -30.87 19.02 -20.60
CA ASP A 892 -32.22 18.88 -21.11
C ASP A 892 -33.08 17.99 -20.21
N SER A 893 -32.63 16.75 -19.96
CA SER A 893 -33.43 15.77 -19.21
C SER A 893 -32.58 14.58 -18.72
N THR A 894 -33.04 13.93 -17.64
CA THR A 894 -32.63 12.61 -17.20
C THR A 894 -33.63 11.57 -17.67
N GLY A 895 -33.19 10.40 -18.15
CA GLY A 895 -34.08 9.34 -18.58
C GLY A 895 -33.43 7.97 -18.63
N LEU A 896 -34.28 6.94 -18.51
CA LEU A 896 -33.91 5.57 -18.82
C LEU A 896 -34.12 5.34 -20.32
N TYR A 897 -33.04 5.23 -21.09
CA TYR A 897 -33.04 5.01 -22.51
C TYR A 897 -33.11 3.53 -22.84
N LEU A 898 -34.01 3.14 -23.75
CA LEU A 898 -34.38 1.77 -24.08
C LEU A 898 -33.89 1.38 -25.48
N PHE A 899 -33.30 0.18 -25.57
CA PHE A 899 -32.74 -0.33 -26.82
C PHE A 899 -33.11 -1.79 -27.02
N GLU A 900 -33.34 -2.13 -28.30
CA GLU A 900 -33.49 -3.53 -28.74
C GLU A 900 -32.24 -3.91 -29.53
N LEU A 901 -31.66 -5.02 -29.18
CA LEU A 901 -30.48 -5.60 -29.82
C LEU A 901 -30.88 -6.86 -30.59
N ASP A 902 -30.79 -6.82 -31.92
CA ASP A 902 -30.92 -8.00 -32.77
C ASP A 902 -29.56 -8.73 -32.83
N THR A 903 -29.43 -9.82 -32.09
CA THR A 903 -28.21 -10.64 -32.03
C THR A 903 -27.92 -11.38 -33.33
N ASN A 904 -28.94 -11.66 -34.16
CA ASN A 904 -28.79 -12.33 -35.45
C ASN A 904 -28.40 -11.35 -36.56
N GLY A 905 -28.93 -10.12 -36.50
CA GLY A 905 -28.67 -9.07 -37.47
C GLY A 905 -27.53 -8.12 -37.07
N ALA A 906 -26.97 -8.28 -35.86
CA ALA A 906 -25.97 -7.43 -35.26
C ALA A 906 -26.34 -5.94 -35.34
N THR A 907 -27.56 -5.56 -34.86
CA THR A 907 -28.05 -4.20 -34.94
C THR A 907 -28.68 -3.74 -33.62
N ILE A 908 -28.47 -2.44 -33.31
CA ILE A 908 -29.08 -1.75 -32.15
C ILE A 908 -30.20 -0.83 -32.69
N THR A 909 -31.37 -0.91 -32.05
CA THR A 909 -32.52 -0.02 -32.37
C THR A 909 -32.95 0.71 -31.10
N SER A 910 -32.94 2.06 -31.10
CA SER A 910 -33.51 2.84 -30.00
C SER A 910 -35.02 2.71 -29.96
N LYS A 911 -35.60 2.47 -28.80
CA LYS A 911 -37.04 2.34 -28.54
C LYS A 911 -37.63 3.58 -27.86
N GLY A 912 -36.78 4.59 -27.57
CA GLY A 912 -37.14 5.80 -26.88
C GLY A 912 -36.70 5.78 -25.40
N ALA A 913 -37.28 6.64 -24.58
CA ALA A 913 -36.86 6.76 -23.19
C ALA A 913 -38.05 7.05 -22.25
N ILE A 914 -37.93 6.62 -20.99
CA ILE A 914 -38.74 7.10 -19.88
C ILE A 914 -37.98 8.28 -19.27
N THR A 915 -38.48 9.51 -19.50
CA THR A 915 -37.82 10.73 -19.06
C THR A 915 -38.61 11.47 -17.99
N HIS A 916 -37.89 12.16 -17.14
CA HIS A 916 -38.49 13.18 -16.29
C HIS A 916 -37.65 14.46 -16.32
N GLN A 917 -38.32 15.61 -16.33
CA GLN A 917 -37.61 16.88 -16.24
C GLN A 917 -37.20 17.14 -14.79
N LEU A 918 -35.92 17.40 -14.59
CA LEU A 918 -35.33 17.81 -13.33
C LEU A 918 -34.68 19.15 -13.50
N GLU A 919 -34.66 19.96 -12.45
CA GLU A 919 -33.96 21.24 -12.52
C GLU A 919 -32.43 21.08 -12.45
N THR A 920 -31.91 19.90 -12.07
CA THR A 920 -30.45 19.66 -11.91
C THR A 920 -30.08 18.16 -11.89
N CYS A 921 -28.93 17.81 -12.47
CA CYS A 921 -28.01 16.66 -12.38
C CYS A 921 -28.51 15.24 -11.97
N SER A 922 -27.78 14.20 -12.43
CA SER A 922 -27.99 12.80 -12.02
C SER A 922 -27.52 12.54 -10.59
N VAL A 923 -28.01 11.45 -10.01
CA VAL A 923 -27.60 10.94 -8.68
C VAL A 923 -27.13 9.51 -8.82
N THR A 924 -26.11 9.16 -8.06
CA THR A 924 -25.74 7.77 -7.84
C THR A 924 -26.98 6.98 -7.37
N GLY A 925 -27.22 5.80 -7.98
CA GLY A 925 -28.33 4.91 -7.61
C GLY A 925 -29.53 4.94 -8.55
N ASP A 926 -29.45 5.63 -9.70
CA ASP A 926 -30.46 5.48 -10.75
C ASP A 926 -30.40 4.06 -11.35
N ARG A 927 -31.54 3.36 -11.40
CA ARG A 927 -31.63 1.95 -11.82
C ARG A 927 -32.81 1.71 -12.74
N GLY A 928 -32.55 0.95 -13.81
CA GLY A 928 -33.58 0.39 -14.68
C GLY A 928 -33.90 -1.07 -14.30
N PHE A 929 -35.15 -1.48 -14.55
CA PHE A 929 -35.58 -2.89 -14.46
C PHE A 929 -36.55 -3.19 -15.59
N LEU A 930 -36.36 -4.35 -16.19
CA LEU A 930 -37.22 -4.88 -17.26
C LEU A 930 -37.92 -6.14 -16.73
N ALA A 931 -39.23 -6.24 -16.99
CA ALA A 931 -39.99 -7.44 -16.65
C ALA A 931 -41.06 -7.65 -17.73
N ASP A 932 -40.93 -8.70 -18.54
CA ASP A 932 -41.75 -8.93 -19.72
C ASP A 932 -41.81 -7.67 -20.63
N ASP A 933 -42.94 -7.01 -20.71
CA ASP A 933 -43.12 -5.75 -21.45
C ASP A 933 -43.19 -4.50 -20.54
N ALA A 934 -42.93 -4.63 -19.24
CA ALA A 934 -42.85 -3.53 -18.31
C ALA A 934 -41.40 -3.03 -18.15
N VAL A 935 -41.29 -1.72 -17.97
CA VAL A 935 -40.08 -1.02 -17.64
C VAL A 935 -40.31 -0.21 -16.38
N HIS A 936 -39.38 -0.32 -15.40
CA HIS A 936 -39.39 0.43 -14.16
C HIS A 936 -38.10 1.20 -14.01
N PHE A 937 -38.17 2.49 -13.79
CA PHE A 937 -37.03 3.39 -13.62
C PHE A 937 -37.04 4.02 -12.23
N PHE A 938 -36.04 3.72 -11.42
CA PHE A 938 -35.80 4.31 -10.11
C PHE A 938 -34.87 5.49 -10.27
N SER A 939 -35.33 6.69 -9.96
CA SER A 939 -34.56 7.91 -10.02
C SER A 939 -35.06 8.94 -9.01
N LYS A 940 -34.14 9.51 -8.21
CA LYS A 940 -34.39 10.64 -7.29
C LYS A 940 -35.65 10.48 -6.41
N GLY A 941 -35.82 9.31 -5.79
CA GLY A 941 -36.95 9.03 -4.91
C GLY A 941 -38.28 8.89 -5.64
N LYS A 942 -38.27 8.69 -6.95
CA LYS A 942 -39.43 8.37 -7.79
C LYS A 942 -39.25 7.03 -8.46
N VAL A 943 -40.35 6.34 -8.72
CA VAL A 943 -40.40 5.17 -9.59
C VAL A 943 -41.30 5.48 -10.76
N LEU A 944 -40.76 5.44 -11.94
CA LEU A 944 -41.46 5.67 -13.20
C LEU A 944 -41.64 4.32 -13.90
N SER A 945 -42.86 3.96 -14.24
CA SER A 945 -43.16 2.69 -14.89
C SER A 945 -43.89 2.90 -16.19
N ALA A 946 -43.50 2.20 -17.27
CA ALA A 946 -44.14 2.33 -18.58
C ALA A 946 -44.09 1.00 -19.34
N PRO A 947 -44.99 0.78 -20.33
CA PRO A 947 -44.85 -0.33 -21.26
C PRO A 947 -43.61 -0.17 -22.16
N TRP A 948 -42.85 -1.23 -22.44
CA TRP A 948 -41.72 -1.23 -23.36
C TRP A 948 -42.06 -0.64 -24.75
N ALA A 949 -43.20 -1.01 -25.29
CA ALA A 949 -43.67 -0.51 -26.58
C ALA A 949 -44.15 0.96 -26.57
N SER A 950 -44.30 1.59 -25.39
CA SER A 950 -44.84 2.94 -25.23
C SER A 950 -44.23 3.65 -24.03
N PRO A 951 -42.90 3.92 -24.05
CA PRO A 951 -42.17 4.46 -22.89
C PRO A 951 -42.60 5.86 -22.44
N ASN A 952 -43.38 6.53 -23.22
CA ASN A 952 -43.99 7.84 -22.92
C ASN A 952 -45.30 7.74 -22.10
N GLN A 953 -45.86 6.52 -21.89
CA GLN A 953 -47.05 6.31 -21.08
C GLN A 953 -46.65 5.98 -19.62
N VAL A 954 -46.13 6.98 -18.93
CA VAL A 954 -45.50 6.84 -17.63
C VAL A 954 -46.51 6.88 -16.48
N SER A 955 -46.49 5.86 -15.60
CA SER A 955 -47.04 5.87 -14.26
C SER A 955 -45.94 6.23 -13.25
N THR A 956 -46.22 7.13 -12.30
CA THR A 956 -45.19 7.62 -11.35
C THR A 956 -45.63 7.38 -9.92
N LEU A 957 -44.75 6.72 -9.13
CA LEU A 957 -44.82 6.63 -7.67
C LEU A 957 -43.74 7.53 -7.06
N THR A 958 -44.13 8.39 -6.10
CA THR A 958 -43.16 9.21 -5.35
C THR A 958 -42.93 8.62 -3.97
N LEU A 959 -41.70 8.24 -3.66
CA LEU A 959 -41.26 7.69 -2.38
C LEU A 959 -40.70 8.79 -1.46
N SER A 960 -40.05 9.80 -2.04
CA SER A 960 -39.50 10.95 -1.33
C SER A 960 -39.66 12.22 -2.17
N THR A 961 -39.84 13.33 -1.49
CA THR A 961 -39.85 14.67 -2.11
C THR A 961 -38.50 15.36 -1.98
N ASP A 962 -37.58 14.76 -1.26
CA ASP A 962 -36.21 15.21 -1.16
C ASP A 962 -35.45 14.70 -2.37
N GLU A 963 -35.02 15.60 -3.23
CA GLU A 963 -34.34 15.27 -4.51
C GLU A 963 -32.87 14.93 -4.35
N GLY A 964 -32.32 15.01 -3.12
CA GLY A 964 -30.93 14.74 -2.80
C GLY A 964 -29.97 15.86 -3.26
N ASP A 965 -28.78 15.84 -2.72
CA ASP A 965 -27.71 16.78 -3.13
C ASP A 965 -27.11 16.32 -4.47
N CYS A 966 -26.91 17.27 -5.37
CA CYS A 966 -26.22 17.03 -6.63
C CYS A 966 -24.70 17.08 -6.41
N TYR A 967 -24.01 16.04 -6.78
CA TYR A 967 -22.55 16.06 -6.88
C TYR A 967 -22.16 16.47 -8.31
N PHE A 968 -21.43 17.57 -8.44
CA PHE A 968 -20.71 17.92 -9.66
C PHE A 968 -19.30 17.32 -9.55
N PHE A 969 -18.95 16.44 -10.46
CA PHE A 969 -17.59 15.92 -10.60
C PHE A 969 -16.79 16.73 -11.62
#